data_9cae0f70a293cc9b633edcf4242ef9c0
#
_entry.id   9cae0f70a293cc9b633edcf4242ef9c0
#
_cell.length_a   1.000
_cell.length_b   1.000
_cell.length_c   1.000
_cell.angle_alpha   90.00
_cell.angle_beta   90.00
_cell.angle_gamma   90.00
#
_symmetry.space_group_name_H-M   'P 1'
#
loop_
_entity.id
_entity.type
_entity.pdbx_description
1 polymer ?
#
loop_
_entity_poly.entity_id
_entity_poly.type
_entity_poly.pdbx_seq_one_letter_code
_entity_poly.pdbx_strand_id
1 'polypeptide(L)'
;MNPASPRYALACDIGGTFTDIVLRGKGMLRTLKLSSTPDDYSRAILAAIAEIRDSFGVDPREITAVVHATTVATNTILEHKGAKTALITTEGFRDVLEMRRLRIPVMYDLQYDKPPPLVPRRLRFEVSERLDAGGAVKTPLDATQLRAIARRLLEEGVESVAVCLLHSYVNPAHERRTGEALKHHLNGKVYISLSSDILPEIREYERTSTAVVNAYIGPIVRHYVHALSARLKAAGVDGPLHIMQSNGGTMSAAAAAAKPAFLVESGPAAGVIACAHMARSAGLGNVISFDMGGTTAKAAMVEDGEPARTTEYEVGAGINVSSKLVKGGGYAIKLPFIDVSEIGAGGGSIVAIDAAGSIKVGPRSAGAVPGPACYALGGTEATFTDAAVVLGYLNPEYLVGGKLRIDAQRSREAIETKVAQPLALSLLDAAQGVYTIAVATMTRAVKAVSTYRGRDPRDFSLVAFGGNGPVVAVAIARELGMRRVLIPPAPGVFSAAGLLFSNIEHTQQRSIFKRTSNISNAAVESTFAQLTTEVLEEMRAEGIADARITLKRQADLRYTGQAFELSIPLEQADVAAMEAAFHAEHARTYGHSSPGDPVDLINIRVIASCAPDNSLGLAEQLKDAQSGTATRGVRSAYFAGQLVATPVVSRAVLRTRMPGPCIVEEFDATCIVPPGAWAELDGLGNIVIDAGEA
;
A
#
# COMPACT_ATOMS: atom_id res chain seq x y z
N MET A 1 -39.55 -12.55 -2.81
CA MET A 1 -38.45 -11.93 -2.00
C MET A 1 -38.67 -10.44 -2.00
N ASN A 2 -38.83 -9.84 -0.85
CA ASN A 2 -39.06 -8.40 -0.67
C ASN A 2 -37.91 -7.59 -1.28
N PRO A 3 -38.13 -6.43 -1.95
CA PRO A 3 -37.05 -5.59 -2.43
C PRO A 3 -36.18 -5.19 -1.24
N ALA A 4 -34.90 -5.50 -1.36
CA ALA A 4 -33.90 -5.37 -0.31
C ALA A 4 -33.94 -3.99 0.33
N SER A 5 -34.12 -3.96 1.65
CA SER A 5 -33.90 -2.76 2.48
C SER A 5 -32.54 -2.14 2.10
N PRO A 6 -32.44 -0.81 2.10
CA PRO A 6 -31.19 -0.15 1.77
C PRO A 6 -30.08 -0.60 2.74
N ARG A 7 -29.00 -1.08 2.16
CA ARG A 7 -27.91 -1.78 2.83
C ARG A 7 -26.72 -0.84 3.06
N TYR A 8 -25.93 -1.13 4.09
CA TYR A 8 -24.70 -0.38 4.38
C TYR A 8 -23.46 -1.21 4.05
N ALA A 9 -22.42 -0.54 3.60
CA ALA A 9 -21.06 -1.08 3.50
C ALA A 9 -20.14 -0.33 4.48
N LEU A 10 -19.31 -1.08 5.18
CA LEU A 10 -18.36 -0.57 6.18
C LEU A 10 -16.94 -0.76 5.68
N ALA A 11 -16.17 0.31 5.62
CA ALA A 11 -14.74 0.27 5.37
C ALA A 11 -13.97 0.57 6.66
N CYS A 12 -12.90 -0.19 6.90
CA CYS A 12 -12.04 -0.04 8.07
C CYS A 12 -10.57 -0.04 7.62
N ASP A 13 -9.89 1.08 7.77
CA ASP A 13 -8.44 1.18 7.52
C ASP A 13 -7.71 1.33 8.86
N ILE A 14 -6.90 0.34 9.21
CA ILE A 14 -6.13 0.34 10.45
C ILE A 14 -4.73 0.86 10.19
N GLY A 15 -4.49 2.11 10.61
CA GLY A 15 -3.17 2.70 10.69
C GLY A 15 -2.48 2.48 12.04
N GLY A 16 -1.22 2.86 12.13
CA GLY A 16 -0.44 2.73 13.39
C GLY A 16 -0.96 3.60 14.54
N THR A 17 -1.60 4.73 14.24
CA THR A 17 -2.08 5.73 15.22
C THR A 17 -3.60 5.76 15.32
N PHE A 18 -4.28 5.79 14.18
CA PHE A 18 -5.73 5.87 14.09
C PHE A 18 -6.27 4.76 13.21
N THR A 19 -7.49 4.36 13.53
CA THR A 19 -8.34 3.50 12.71
C THR A 19 -9.40 4.38 12.07
N ASP A 20 -9.37 4.45 10.75
CA ASP A 20 -10.28 5.24 9.94
C ASP A 20 -11.45 4.38 9.47
N ILE A 21 -12.66 4.85 9.71
CA ILE A 21 -13.89 4.11 9.44
C ILE A 21 -14.76 4.94 8.50
N VAL A 22 -15.29 4.29 7.48
CA VAL A 22 -16.25 4.88 6.56
C VAL A 22 -17.47 3.96 6.44
N LEU A 23 -18.63 4.48 6.79
CA LEU A 23 -19.92 3.82 6.59
C LEU A 23 -20.64 4.47 5.41
N ARG A 24 -21.07 3.66 4.45
CA ARG A 24 -21.83 4.08 3.28
C ARG A 24 -23.12 3.31 3.13
N GLY A 25 -24.21 3.99 2.85
CA GLY A 25 -25.52 3.38 2.55
C GLY A 25 -26.65 4.39 2.64
N LYS A 26 -27.81 4.07 2.05
CA LYS A 26 -29.02 4.90 2.08
C LYS A 26 -28.80 6.37 1.65
N GLY A 27 -27.91 6.60 0.68
CA GLY A 27 -27.55 7.98 0.24
C GLY A 27 -26.71 8.76 1.25
N MET A 28 -26.22 8.11 2.33
CA MET A 28 -25.34 8.77 3.30
C MET A 28 -23.94 8.17 3.32
N LEU A 29 -22.97 9.00 3.66
CA LEU A 29 -21.63 8.59 4.04
C LEU A 29 -21.32 9.19 5.42
N ARG A 30 -20.83 8.37 6.32
CA ARG A 30 -20.37 8.77 7.66
C ARG A 30 -18.95 8.32 7.88
N THR A 31 -18.18 9.16 8.53
CA THR A 31 -16.78 8.90 8.84
C THR A 31 -16.55 8.93 10.35
N LEU A 32 -15.74 8.01 10.84
CA LEU A 32 -15.26 7.99 12.22
C LEU A 32 -13.75 7.84 12.21
N LYS A 33 -13.10 8.44 13.19
CA LYS A 33 -11.67 8.32 13.44
C LYS A 33 -11.47 7.96 14.89
N LEU A 34 -10.95 6.75 15.14
CA LEU A 34 -10.73 6.19 16.48
C LEU A 34 -9.23 5.93 16.67
N SER A 35 -8.78 5.95 17.92
CA SER A 35 -7.39 5.53 18.22
C SER A 35 -7.24 4.03 17.91
N SER A 36 -6.15 3.67 17.24
CA SER A 36 -5.82 2.27 17.02
C SER A 36 -5.49 1.56 18.34
N THR A 37 -5.78 0.27 18.39
CA THR A 37 -5.51 -0.60 19.53
C THR A 37 -4.47 -1.66 19.11
N PRO A 38 -3.15 -1.36 19.18
CA PRO A 38 -2.10 -2.23 18.63
C PRO A 38 -2.02 -3.63 19.28
N ASP A 39 -2.49 -3.74 20.51
CA ASP A 39 -2.62 -5.01 21.25
C ASP A 39 -3.72 -5.92 20.68
N ASP A 40 -4.80 -5.32 20.15
CA ASP A 40 -5.91 -6.03 19.49
C ASP A 40 -6.67 -5.07 18.55
N TYR A 41 -6.27 -5.02 17.30
CA TYR A 41 -6.84 -4.12 16.29
C TYR A 41 -8.36 -4.29 16.08
N SER A 42 -8.94 -5.45 16.39
CA SER A 42 -10.39 -5.66 16.23
C SER A 42 -11.23 -4.84 17.22
N ARG A 43 -10.66 -4.41 18.37
CA ARG A 43 -11.37 -3.59 19.36
C ARG A 43 -11.79 -2.23 18.79
N ALA A 44 -10.94 -1.59 18.02
CA ALA A 44 -11.27 -0.32 17.37
C ALA A 44 -12.44 -0.47 16.37
N ILE A 45 -12.49 -1.58 15.62
CA ILE A 45 -13.58 -1.86 14.67
C ILE A 45 -14.89 -2.10 15.42
N LEU A 46 -14.86 -2.88 16.50
CA LEU A 46 -16.07 -3.12 17.33
C LEU A 46 -16.57 -1.86 18.01
N ALA A 47 -15.67 -1.01 18.50
CA ALA A 47 -16.04 0.29 19.06
C ALA A 47 -16.70 1.19 17.99
N ALA A 48 -16.20 1.16 16.75
CA ALA A 48 -16.82 1.87 15.64
C ALA A 48 -18.24 1.36 15.34
N ILE A 49 -18.48 0.04 15.35
CA ILE A 49 -19.81 -0.55 15.14
C ILE A 49 -20.76 -0.12 16.24
N ALA A 50 -20.31 -0.09 17.51
CA ALA A 50 -21.12 0.41 18.61
C ALA A 50 -21.46 1.91 18.44
N GLU A 51 -20.48 2.74 18.08
CA GLU A 51 -20.72 4.17 17.81
C GLU A 51 -21.64 4.39 16.60
N ILE A 52 -21.52 3.59 15.55
CA ILE A 52 -22.42 3.62 14.38
C ILE A 52 -23.86 3.34 14.80
N ARG A 53 -24.07 2.32 15.64
CA ARG A 53 -25.40 2.01 16.17
C ARG A 53 -25.94 3.14 17.04
N ASP A 54 -25.14 3.62 17.99
CA ASP A 54 -25.57 4.54 19.03
C ASP A 54 -25.71 5.99 18.51
N SER A 55 -24.81 6.44 17.62
CA SER A 55 -24.78 7.82 17.12
C SER A 55 -25.50 8.00 15.79
N PHE A 56 -25.53 6.97 14.92
CA PHE A 56 -26.15 7.07 13.58
C PHE A 56 -27.44 6.27 13.45
N GLY A 57 -27.83 5.49 14.49
CA GLY A 57 -29.07 4.71 14.50
C GLY A 57 -29.06 3.55 13.48
N VAL A 58 -27.90 3.06 13.07
CA VAL A 58 -27.77 1.99 12.08
C VAL A 58 -27.69 0.64 12.82
N ASP A 59 -28.64 -0.26 12.54
CA ASP A 59 -28.57 -1.64 13.04
C ASP A 59 -27.37 -2.37 12.38
N PRO A 60 -26.46 -2.98 13.15
CA PRO A 60 -25.35 -3.75 12.60
C PRO A 60 -25.76 -4.82 11.58
N ARG A 61 -26.98 -5.40 11.69
CA ARG A 61 -27.54 -6.37 10.73
C ARG A 61 -27.80 -5.78 9.34
N GLU A 62 -27.91 -4.45 9.23
CA GLU A 62 -28.02 -3.76 7.94
C GLU A 62 -26.66 -3.58 7.24
N ILE A 63 -25.53 -3.84 7.92
CA ILE A 63 -24.18 -3.81 7.33
C ILE A 63 -23.97 -5.11 6.57
N THR A 64 -23.99 -5.02 5.24
CA THR A 64 -24.00 -6.19 4.34
C THR A 64 -22.67 -6.45 3.66
N ALA A 65 -21.67 -5.60 3.89
CA ALA A 65 -20.28 -5.82 3.48
C ALA A 65 -19.34 -5.08 4.42
N VAL A 66 -18.24 -5.72 4.78
CA VAL A 66 -17.12 -5.11 5.51
C VAL A 66 -15.87 -5.26 4.67
N VAL A 67 -15.21 -4.13 4.37
CA VAL A 67 -13.92 -4.11 3.66
C VAL A 67 -12.86 -3.56 4.60
N HIS A 68 -11.77 -4.29 4.74
CA HIS A 68 -10.78 -4.00 5.75
C HIS A 68 -9.36 -4.00 5.17
N ALA A 69 -8.60 -2.91 5.41
CA ALA A 69 -7.16 -2.85 5.22
C ALA A 69 -6.45 -2.97 6.58
N THR A 70 -5.31 -3.65 6.58
CA THR A 70 -4.59 -3.95 7.83
C THR A 70 -3.08 -3.89 7.67
N THR A 71 -2.40 -3.40 8.68
CA THR A 71 -0.93 -3.41 8.76
C THR A 71 -0.37 -4.64 9.48
N VAL A 72 -1.23 -5.59 9.90
CA VAL A 72 -0.82 -6.78 10.68
C VAL A 72 0.26 -7.57 9.95
N ALA A 73 0.10 -7.82 8.64
CA ALA A 73 1.07 -8.57 7.84
C ALA A 73 2.44 -7.87 7.80
N THR A 74 2.46 -6.59 7.47
CA THR A 74 3.68 -5.77 7.37
C THR A 74 4.36 -5.64 8.73
N ASN A 75 3.61 -5.29 9.79
CA ASN A 75 4.16 -5.13 11.14
C ASN A 75 4.74 -6.44 11.68
N THR A 76 4.09 -7.59 11.42
CA THR A 76 4.61 -8.91 11.82
C THR A 76 6.01 -9.16 11.26
N ILE A 77 6.28 -8.75 10.01
CA ILE A 77 7.60 -8.90 9.39
C ILE A 77 8.60 -7.90 10.00
N LEU A 78 8.21 -6.62 10.07
CA LEU A 78 9.10 -5.54 10.54
C LEU A 78 9.50 -5.69 12.01
N GLU A 79 8.59 -6.18 12.85
CA GLU A 79 8.83 -6.38 14.28
C GLU A 79 9.42 -7.76 14.59
N HIS A 80 9.67 -8.60 13.57
CA HIS A 80 10.15 -9.98 13.71
C HIS A 80 9.29 -10.84 14.66
N LYS A 81 7.96 -10.62 14.67
CA LYS A 81 6.99 -11.33 15.51
C LYS A 81 6.20 -12.44 14.78
N GLY A 82 6.75 -12.95 13.68
CA GLY A 82 6.13 -14.03 12.93
C GLY A 82 6.26 -15.40 13.60
N ALA A 83 5.59 -16.39 13.04
CA ALA A 83 5.58 -17.75 13.52
C ALA A 83 6.97 -18.41 13.41
N LYS A 84 7.29 -19.36 14.29
CA LYS A 84 8.48 -20.17 14.15
C LYS A 84 8.37 -21.05 12.90
N THR A 85 9.06 -20.63 11.85
CA THR A 85 8.89 -21.15 10.49
C THR A 85 10.05 -22.06 10.08
N ALA A 86 9.73 -23.16 9.39
CA ALA A 86 10.69 -24.00 8.70
C ALA A 86 10.56 -23.89 7.16
N LEU A 87 11.62 -24.25 6.45
CA LEU A 87 11.63 -24.38 5.00
C LEU A 87 11.95 -25.82 4.63
N ILE A 88 11.21 -26.38 3.68
CA ILE A 88 11.54 -27.65 3.01
C ILE A 88 11.83 -27.35 1.55
N THR A 89 12.98 -27.78 1.06
CA THR A 89 13.42 -27.55 -0.31
C THR A 89 14.09 -28.80 -0.90
N THR A 90 14.34 -28.77 -2.21
CA THR A 90 15.11 -29.80 -2.91
C THR A 90 16.53 -29.92 -2.34
N GLU A 91 17.05 -31.12 -2.22
CA GLU A 91 18.41 -31.41 -1.78
C GLU A 91 19.46 -30.59 -2.57
N GLY A 92 20.38 -29.94 -1.85
CA GLY A 92 21.40 -29.01 -2.38
C GLY A 92 20.96 -27.53 -2.50
N PHE A 93 19.70 -27.16 -2.14
CA PHE A 93 19.15 -25.81 -2.36
C PHE A 93 18.74 -25.05 -1.09
N ARG A 94 19.03 -25.55 0.10
CA ARG A 94 18.64 -24.90 1.37
C ARG A 94 19.26 -23.52 1.60
N ASP A 95 20.39 -23.23 0.94
CA ASP A 95 21.10 -21.97 1.14
C ASP A 95 20.70 -20.87 0.12
N VAL A 96 19.77 -21.14 -0.80
CA VAL A 96 19.19 -20.14 -1.71
C VAL A 96 18.63 -18.93 -0.94
N LEU A 97 17.94 -19.19 0.19
CA LEU A 97 17.38 -18.15 1.05
C LEU A 97 18.47 -17.30 1.73
N GLU A 98 19.66 -17.87 2.00
CA GLU A 98 20.81 -17.19 2.59
C GLU A 98 21.56 -16.35 1.56
N MET A 99 21.82 -16.93 0.39
CA MET A 99 22.59 -16.28 -0.68
C MET A 99 21.86 -15.08 -1.28
N ARG A 100 20.54 -15.18 -1.44
CA ARG A 100 19.71 -14.13 -2.08
C ARG A 100 20.20 -13.82 -3.51
N ARG A 101 20.23 -12.54 -3.89
CA ARG A 101 20.68 -12.05 -5.21
C ARG A 101 22.05 -11.37 -5.18
N LEU A 102 22.80 -11.45 -4.10
CA LEU A 102 24.10 -10.79 -3.93
C LEU A 102 24.07 -9.27 -4.24
N ARG A 103 22.94 -8.63 -4.01
CA ARG A 103 22.79 -7.19 -4.20
C ARG A 103 22.99 -6.46 -2.88
N ILE A 104 23.63 -5.30 -2.93
CA ILE A 104 23.88 -4.41 -1.81
C ILE A 104 23.13 -3.11 -2.08
N PRO A 105 22.26 -2.62 -1.17
CA PRO A 105 21.48 -1.40 -1.40
C PRO A 105 22.33 -0.14 -1.42
N VAL A 106 23.45 -0.14 -0.71
CA VAL A 106 24.41 0.97 -0.67
C VAL A 106 25.74 0.49 -1.25
N MET A 107 26.07 0.97 -2.45
CA MET A 107 27.33 0.63 -3.11
C MET A 107 28.52 1.13 -2.26
N TYR A 108 29.54 0.30 -2.11
CA TYR A 108 30.75 0.58 -1.31
C TYR A 108 30.56 0.63 0.23
N ASP A 109 29.43 0.19 0.77
CA ASP A 109 29.29 -0.03 2.20
C ASP A 109 29.90 -1.40 2.57
N LEU A 110 31.14 -1.39 3.05
CA LEU A 110 31.86 -2.60 3.47
C LEU A 110 31.34 -3.18 4.80
N GLN A 111 30.51 -2.43 5.53
CA GLN A 111 29.93 -2.85 6.81
C GLN A 111 28.45 -3.24 6.66
N TYR A 112 27.95 -3.31 5.42
CA TYR A 112 26.56 -3.69 5.18
C TYR A 112 26.30 -5.15 5.57
N ASP A 113 25.47 -5.31 6.58
CA ASP A 113 24.89 -6.60 6.95
C ASP A 113 23.48 -6.75 6.39
N LYS A 114 23.26 -7.81 5.60
CA LYS A 114 21.91 -8.12 5.11
C LYS A 114 21.01 -8.59 6.26
N PRO A 115 19.71 -8.26 6.21
CA PRO A 115 18.77 -8.73 7.22
C PRO A 115 18.85 -10.25 7.38
N PRO A 116 18.82 -10.79 8.63
CA PRO A 116 18.85 -12.24 8.85
C PRO A 116 17.64 -12.90 8.17
N PRO A 117 17.80 -14.09 7.54
CA PRO A 117 16.68 -14.80 6.97
C PRO A 117 15.59 -15.13 8.00
N LEU A 118 14.31 -15.02 7.59
CA LEU A 118 13.16 -15.33 8.45
C LEU A 118 13.14 -16.79 8.91
N VAL A 119 13.80 -17.68 8.16
CA VAL A 119 14.01 -19.09 8.55
C VAL A 119 15.49 -19.30 8.82
N PRO A 120 15.89 -19.58 10.08
CA PRO A 120 17.28 -19.87 10.40
C PRO A 120 17.74 -21.17 9.75
N ARG A 121 19.04 -21.29 9.41
CA ARG A 121 19.59 -22.42 8.64
C ARG A 121 19.26 -23.78 9.22
N ARG A 122 19.22 -23.94 10.57
CA ARG A 122 18.87 -25.19 11.25
C ARG A 122 17.43 -25.68 11.03
N LEU A 123 16.52 -24.78 10.60
CA LEU A 123 15.12 -25.09 10.27
C LEU A 123 14.88 -25.15 8.74
N ARG A 124 15.95 -25.21 7.94
CA ARG A 124 15.86 -25.46 6.49
C ARG A 124 16.18 -26.92 6.23
N PHE A 125 15.18 -27.69 5.88
CA PHE A 125 15.26 -29.09 5.61
C PHE A 125 15.33 -29.36 4.10
N GLU A 126 16.01 -30.40 3.74
CA GLU A 126 16.15 -30.86 2.36
C GLU A 126 15.45 -32.21 2.20
N VAL A 127 14.83 -32.39 1.04
CA VAL A 127 14.21 -33.68 0.67
C VAL A 127 14.78 -34.13 -0.66
N SER A 128 15.10 -35.39 -0.75
CA SER A 128 15.60 -36.02 -1.99
C SER A 128 14.45 -36.13 -2.98
N GLU A 129 14.50 -35.31 -4.00
CA GLU A 129 13.60 -35.27 -5.14
C GLU A 129 14.23 -34.41 -6.25
N ARG A 130 13.84 -34.59 -7.51
CA ARG A 130 14.28 -33.72 -8.59
C ARG A 130 13.32 -33.74 -9.76
N LEU A 131 12.94 -32.57 -10.20
CA LEU A 131 12.31 -32.32 -11.49
C LEU A 131 13.32 -31.64 -12.42
N ASP A 132 13.22 -31.85 -13.73
CA ASP A 132 13.93 -31.04 -14.71
C ASP A 132 13.12 -29.79 -15.09
N ALA A 133 13.72 -28.91 -15.90
CA ALA A 133 13.10 -27.66 -16.33
C ALA A 133 11.81 -27.85 -17.16
N GLY A 134 11.59 -29.04 -17.74
CA GLY A 134 10.36 -29.41 -18.44
C GLY A 134 9.30 -30.02 -17.52
N GLY A 135 9.61 -30.21 -16.22
CA GLY A 135 8.70 -30.81 -15.23
C GLY A 135 8.73 -32.34 -15.19
N ALA A 136 9.64 -32.99 -15.92
CA ALA A 136 9.79 -34.45 -15.87
C ALA A 136 10.54 -34.88 -14.57
N VAL A 137 10.11 -35.98 -13.98
CA VAL A 137 10.71 -36.49 -12.76
C VAL A 137 12.07 -37.15 -13.07
N LYS A 138 13.16 -36.60 -12.51
CA LYS A 138 14.50 -37.14 -12.56
C LYS A 138 14.78 -38.02 -11.33
N THR A 139 14.38 -37.54 -10.15
CA THR A 139 14.46 -38.29 -8.89
C THR A 139 13.09 -38.27 -8.23
N PRO A 140 12.46 -39.41 -7.96
CA PRO A 140 11.20 -39.47 -7.25
C PRO A 140 11.29 -38.86 -5.84
N LEU A 141 10.20 -38.30 -5.35
CA LEU A 141 10.10 -37.76 -4.00
C LEU A 141 10.27 -38.89 -2.96
N ASP A 142 11.23 -38.73 -2.05
CA ASP A 142 11.43 -39.67 -0.93
C ASP A 142 10.45 -39.36 0.21
N ALA A 143 9.33 -40.06 0.22
CA ALA A 143 8.29 -39.90 1.25
C ALA A 143 8.76 -40.34 2.65
N THR A 144 9.82 -41.16 2.77
CA THR A 144 10.32 -41.64 4.08
C THR A 144 11.03 -40.53 4.84
N GLN A 145 11.75 -39.66 4.12
CA GLN A 145 12.39 -38.48 4.69
C GLN A 145 11.35 -37.50 5.24
N LEU A 146 10.17 -37.34 4.60
CA LEU A 146 9.12 -36.45 5.07
C LEU A 146 8.61 -36.78 6.47
N ARG A 147 8.52 -38.08 6.82
CA ARG A 147 8.17 -38.52 8.18
C ARG A 147 9.23 -38.10 9.21
N ALA A 148 10.51 -38.27 8.86
CA ALA A 148 11.61 -37.86 9.75
C ALA A 148 11.65 -36.35 9.93
N ILE A 149 11.44 -35.56 8.84
CA ILE A 149 11.34 -34.11 8.88
C ILE A 149 10.15 -33.69 9.75
N ALA A 150 8.96 -34.27 9.56
CA ALA A 150 7.77 -33.93 10.35
C ALA A 150 7.99 -34.15 11.86
N ARG A 151 8.66 -35.24 12.26
CA ARG A 151 9.02 -35.45 13.66
C ARG A 151 9.93 -34.33 14.19
N ARG A 152 10.96 -33.95 13.45
CA ARG A 152 11.85 -32.85 13.84
C ARG A 152 11.14 -31.49 13.91
N LEU A 153 10.19 -31.24 13.03
CA LEU A 153 9.37 -30.02 13.07
C LEU A 153 8.58 -29.94 14.37
N LEU A 154 8.01 -31.04 14.84
CA LEU A 154 7.30 -31.10 16.13
C LEU A 154 8.26 -30.95 17.32
N GLU A 155 9.40 -31.61 17.32
CA GLU A 155 10.46 -31.50 18.36
C GLU A 155 10.96 -30.04 18.48
N GLU A 156 11.12 -29.33 17.35
CA GLU A 156 11.53 -27.93 17.30
C GLU A 156 10.40 -26.96 17.64
N GLY A 157 9.16 -27.43 17.79
CA GLY A 157 8.00 -26.56 18.03
C GLY A 157 7.73 -25.59 16.87
N VAL A 158 7.86 -26.07 15.62
CA VAL A 158 7.59 -25.28 14.42
C VAL A 158 6.08 -25.07 14.27
N GLU A 159 5.69 -23.84 14.00
CA GLU A 159 4.28 -23.40 13.86
C GLU A 159 3.85 -23.30 12.39
N SER A 160 4.82 -23.10 11.48
CA SER A 160 4.55 -23.00 10.04
C SER A 160 5.69 -23.58 9.20
N VAL A 161 5.35 -24.05 8.00
CA VAL A 161 6.30 -24.62 7.03
C VAL A 161 6.07 -24.03 5.66
N ALA A 162 7.13 -23.50 5.06
CA ALA A 162 7.20 -23.20 3.63
C ALA A 162 7.77 -24.41 2.89
N VAL A 163 7.13 -24.81 1.79
CA VAL A 163 7.66 -25.83 0.88
C VAL A 163 7.96 -25.15 -0.46
N CYS A 164 9.21 -25.23 -0.91
CA CYS A 164 9.65 -24.65 -2.18
C CYS A 164 10.63 -25.62 -2.87
N LEU A 165 10.10 -26.45 -3.76
CA LEU A 165 10.88 -27.41 -4.52
C LEU A 165 11.26 -26.86 -5.90
N LEU A 166 12.37 -27.34 -6.45
CA LEU A 166 12.80 -26.92 -7.78
C LEU A 166 11.77 -27.30 -8.85
N HIS A 167 11.54 -26.38 -9.78
CA HIS A 167 10.62 -26.55 -10.92
C HIS A 167 9.17 -26.90 -10.57
N SER A 168 8.74 -26.72 -9.30
CA SER A 168 7.35 -26.93 -8.87
C SER A 168 6.36 -25.99 -9.56
N TYR A 169 6.84 -24.87 -10.09
CA TYR A 169 6.04 -23.94 -10.91
C TYR A 169 5.64 -24.55 -12.27
N VAL A 170 6.36 -25.56 -12.76
CA VAL A 170 6.02 -26.34 -13.97
C VAL A 170 5.19 -27.55 -13.59
N ASN A 171 5.63 -28.31 -12.58
CA ASN A 171 4.95 -29.52 -12.11
C ASN A 171 4.85 -29.50 -10.57
N PRO A 172 3.69 -29.16 -9.99
CA PRO A 172 3.51 -29.05 -8.55
C PRO A 172 3.35 -30.41 -7.83
N ALA A 173 3.41 -31.55 -8.52
CA ALA A 173 3.06 -32.85 -7.94
C ALA A 173 3.89 -33.21 -6.69
N HIS A 174 5.20 -32.95 -6.68
CA HIS A 174 6.06 -33.22 -5.52
C HIS A 174 5.74 -32.29 -4.34
N GLU A 175 5.48 -31.00 -4.57
CA GLU A 175 5.06 -30.07 -3.49
C GLU A 175 3.71 -30.46 -2.90
N ARG A 176 2.71 -30.78 -3.73
CA ARG A 176 1.39 -31.21 -3.27
C ARG A 176 1.48 -32.47 -2.42
N ARG A 177 2.21 -33.48 -2.88
CA ARG A 177 2.45 -34.69 -2.10
C ARG A 177 3.20 -34.44 -0.80
N THR A 178 4.16 -33.52 -0.80
CA THR A 178 4.85 -33.06 0.41
C THR A 178 3.89 -32.39 1.37
N GLY A 179 3.04 -31.48 0.90
CA GLY A 179 2.02 -30.81 1.70
C GLY A 179 1.00 -31.77 2.31
N GLU A 180 0.53 -32.77 1.56
CA GLU A 180 -0.39 -33.81 2.03
C GLU A 180 0.25 -34.67 3.12
N ALA A 181 1.48 -35.11 2.88
CA ALA A 181 2.25 -35.92 3.87
C ALA A 181 2.47 -35.14 5.17
N LEU A 182 2.84 -33.84 5.07
CA LEU A 182 3.02 -33.00 6.25
C LEU A 182 1.69 -32.77 6.99
N LYS A 183 0.57 -32.48 6.28
CA LYS A 183 -0.74 -32.36 6.91
C LYS A 183 -1.10 -33.60 7.71
N HIS A 184 -0.83 -34.79 7.14
CA HIS A 184 -1.08 -36.07 7.80
C HIS A 184 -0.20 -36.25 9.04
N HIS A 185 1.13 -36.08 8.92
CA HIS A 185 2.09 -36.35 9.99
C HIS A 185 2.06 -35.30 11.11
N LEU A 186 1.64 -34.06 10.82
CA LEU A 186 1.54 -32.95 11.77
C LEU A 186 0.12 -32.78 12.32
N ASN A 187 -0.82 -33.67 11.99
CA ASN A 187 -2.22 -33.64 12.45
C ASN A 187 -2.89 -32.27 12.21
N GLY A 188 -2.57 -31.58 11.13
CA GLY A 188 -3.11 -30.28 10.78
C GLY A 188 -2.77 -29.12 11.73
N LYS A 189 -1.86 -29.29 12.70
CA LYS A 189 -1.51 -28.28 13.70
C LYS A 189 -0.56 -27.21 13.19
N VAL A 190 0.11 -27.43 12.08
CA VAL A 190 1.12 -26.54 11.50
C VAL A 190 0.57 -25.90 10.24
N TYR A 191 0.81 -24.61 10.06
CA TYR A 191 0.44 -23.90 8.83
C TYR A 191 1.40 -24.33 7.70
N ILE A 192 0.88 -24.70 6.53
CA ILE A 192 1.68 -25.15 5.39
C ILE A 192 1.45 -24.22 4.22
N SER A 193 2.53 -23.68 3.64
CA SER A 193 2.55 -22.83 2.47
C SER A 193 3.33 -23.51 1.36
N LEU A 194 2.69 -23.82 0.23
CA LEU A 194 3.33 -24.38 -0.95
C LEU A 194 3.69 -23.26 -1.91
N SER A 195 4.90 -23.23 -2.43
CA SER A 195 5.34 -22.20 -3.37
C SER A 195 4.54 -22.24 -4.68
N SER A 196 4.10 -23.41 -5.10
CA SER A 196 3.26 -23.61 -6.29
C SER A 196 1.85 -22.99 -6.16
N ASP A 197 1.34 -22.79 -4.93
CA ASP A 197 0.04 -22.18 -4.68
C ASP A 197 0.13 -20.66 -4.52
N ILE A 198 1.30 -20.15 -4.09
CA ILE A 198 1.51 -18.73 -3.79
C ILE A 198 2.14 -18.00 -4.96
N LEU A 199 3.19 -18.57 -5.57
CA LEU A 199 3.94 -17.95 -6.65
C LEU A 199 4.45 -19.03 -7.63
N PRO A 200 3.64 -19.51 -8.58
CA PRO A 200 4.06 -20.51 -9.57
C PRO A 200 4.91 -19.87 -10.69
N GLU A 201 6.02 -19.24 -10.31
CA GLU A 201 6.94 -18.57 -11.22
C GLU A 201 8.37 -19.12 -11.12
N ILE A 202 9.12 -18.93 -12.21
CA ILE A 202 10.57 -19.16 -12.24
C ILE A 202 11.28 -18.21 -11.24
N ARG A 203 12.51 -18.50 -10.91
CA ARG A 203 13.43 -17.82 -9.97
C ARG A 203 13.28 -18.35 -8.55
N GLU A 204 14.23 -19.15 -8.17
CA GLU A 204 14.23 -19.91 -6.92
C GLU A 204 14.22 -19.02 -5.69
N TYR A 205 15.00 -17.90 -5.70
CA TYR A 205 15.10 -17.03 -4.54
C TYR A 205 13.78 -16.31 -4.26
N GLU A 206 13.22 -15.60 -5.25
CA GLU A 206 11.98 -14.83 -5.07
C GLU A 206 10.82 -15.75 -4.68
N ARG A 207 10.72 -16.93 -5.29
CA ARG A 207 9.70 -17.92 -4.97
C ARG A 207 9.85 -18.46 -3.55
N THR A 208 11.08 -18.82 -3.15
CA THR A 208 11.38 -19.28 -1.79
C THR A 208 11.09 -18.18 -0.77
N SER A 209 11.56 -16.96 -1.01
CA SER A 209 11.35 -15.82 -0.12
C SER A 209 9.85 -15.51 0.05
N THR A 210 9.09 -15.48 -1.05
CA THR A 210 7.63 -15.23 -1.02
C THR A 210 6.89 -16.34 -0.25
N ALA A 211 7.21 -17.60 -0.49
CA ALA A 211 6.62 -18.73 0.23
C ALA A 211 6.96 -18.71 1.72
N VAL A 212 8.21 -18.35 2.07
CA VAL A 212 8.67 -18.19 3.46
C VAL A 212 7.94 -17.03 4.15
N VAL A 213 7.81 -15.86 3.49
CA VAL A 213 7.05 -14.74 4.05
C VAL A 213 5.59 -15.16 4.29
N ASN A 214 4.97 -15.83 3.32
CA ASN A 214 3.60 -16.33 3.46
C ASN A 214 3.44 -17.27 4.65
N ALA A 215 4.37 -18.21 4.83
CA ALA A 215 4.38 -19.13 5.97
C ALA A 215 4.63 -18.38 7.29
N TYR A 216 5.57 -17.43 7.31
CA TYR A 216 5.99 -16.70 8.50
C TYR A 216 4.86 -15.87 9.12
N ILE A 217 4.04 -15.20 8.29
CA ILE A 217 2.93 -14.40 8.75
C ILE A 217 1.59 -15.18 8.82
N GLY A 218 1.54 -16.35 8.19
CA GLY A 218 0.32 -17.15 8.01
C GLY A 218 -0.48 -17.44 9.27
N PRO A 219 0.11 -18.02 10.34
CA PRO A 219 -0.61 -18.28 11.58
C PRO A 219 -1.21 -17.03 12.22
N ILE A 220 -0.47 -15.92 12.22
CA ILE A 220 -0.86 -14.64 12.83
C ILE A 220 -2.04 -14.04 12.07
N VAL A 221 -1.91 -13.90 10.75
CA VAL A 221 -2.96 -13.32 9.90
C VAL A 221 -4.22 -14.20 9.92
N ARG A 222 -4.06 -15.53 9.85
CA ARG A 222 -5.18 -16.47 9.94
C ARG A 222 -5.94 -16.30 11.27
N HIS A 223 -5.21 -16.25 12.39
CA HIS A 223 -5.82 -16.03 13.71
C HIS A 223 -6.57 -14.70 13.76
N TYR A 224 -5.93 -13.63 13.31
CA TYR A 224 -6.50 -12.29 13.27
C TYR A 224 -7.80 -12.22 12.45
N VAL A 225 -7.76 -12.71 11.21
CA VAL A 225 -8.91 -12.66 10.29
C VAL A 225 -10.08 -13.51 10.82
N HIS A 226 -9.80 -14.70 11.36
CA HIS A 226 -10.84 -15.55 11.98
C HIS A 226 -11.44 -14.90 13.22
N ALA A 227 -10.62 -14.33 14.11
CA ALA A 227 -11.09 -13.63 15.29
C ALA A 227 -11.96 -12.42 14.93
N LEU A 228 -11.53 -11.61 13.95
CA LEU A 228 -12.30 -10.47 13.45
C LEU A 228 -13.65 -10.92 12.86
N SER A 229 -13.65 -11.94 12.01
CA SER A 229 -14.89 -12.48 11.41
C SER A 229 -15.88 -12.96 12.49
N ALA A 230 -15.38 -13.69 13.48
CA ALA A 230 -16.23 -14.18 14.60
C ALA A 230 -16.81 -13.02 15.42
N ARG A 231 -16.01 -12.00 15.71
CA ARG A 231 -16.43 -10.82 16.48
C ARG A 231 -17.42 -9.95 15.72
N LEU A 232 -17.23 -9.75 14.41
CA LEU A 232 -18.20 -9.04 13.56
C LEU A 232 -19.55 -9.74 13.59
N LYS A 233 -19.56 -11.06 13.43
CA LYS A 233 -20.78 -11.86 13.53
C LYS A 233 -21.46 -11.75 14.90
N ALA A 234 -20.67 -11.81 15.99
CA ALA A 234 -21.17 -11.62 17.35
C ALA A 234 -21.75 -10.21 17.59
N ALA A 235 -21.24 -9.19 16.88
CA ALA A 235 -21.75 -7.82 16.90
C ALA A 235 -23.02 -7.63 16.02
N GLY A 236 -23.49 -8.68 15.36
CA GLY A 236 -24.67 -8.66 14.49
C GLY A 236 -24.40 -8.30 13.03
N VAL A 237 -23.14 -8.22 12.60
CA VAL A 237 -22.79 -7.98 11.20
C VAL A 237 -22.74 -9.32 10.46
N ASP A 238 -23.71 -9.55 9.57
CA ASP A 238 -23.82 -10.79 8.79
C ASP A 238 -23.16 -10.70 7.40
N GLY A 239 -22.73 -9.51 6.99
CA GLY A 239 -22.07 -9.29 5.70
C GLY A 239 -20.70 -9.94 5.62
N PRO A 240 -20.23 -10.34 4.39
CA PRO A 240 -18.91 -10.89 4.20
C PRO A 240 -17.82 -9.89 4.56
N LEU A 241 -16.72 -10.41 5.13
CA LEU A 241 -15.49 -9.67 5.37
C LEU A 241 -14.54 -9.86 4.19
N HIS A 242 -14.23 -8.76 3.52
CA HIS A 242 -13.19 -8.70 2.49
C HIS A 242 -11.95 -7.98 3.02
N ILE A 243 -10.79 -8.50 2.67
CA ILE A 243 -9.49 -7.94 3.09
C ILE A 243 -8.78 -7.36 1.87
N MET A 244 -8.24 -6.15 2.03
CA MET A 244 -7.49 -5.45 0.99
C MET A 244 -6.19 -6.16 0.67
N GLN A 245 -5.89 -6.29 -0.62
CA GLN A 245 -4.63 -6.83 -1.14
C GLN A 245 -3.65 -5.71 -1.49
N SER A 246 -2.39 -6.07 -1.60
CA SER A 246 -1.27 -5.19 -2.03
C SER A 246 -1.46 -4.60 -3.44
N ASN A 247 -2.21 -5.29 -4.31
CA ASN A 247 -2.47 -4.87 -5.70
C ASN A 247 -3.64 -3.89 -5.84
N GLY A 248 -4.33 -3.56 -4.74
CA GLY A 248 -5.50 -2.67 -4.72
C GLY A 248 -6.84 -3.38 -4.88
N GLY A 249 -6.86 -4.69 -5.10
CA GLY A 249 -8.06 -5.51 -5.04
C GLY A 249 -8.39 -5.93 -3.61
N THR A 250 -9.51 -6.61 -3.43
CA THR A 250 -9.92 -7.26 -2.18
C THR A 250 -10.13 -8.74 -2.41
N MET A 251 -10.01 -9.53 -1.35
CA MET A 251 -10.30 -10.96 -1.34
C MET A 251 -11.09 -11.34 -0.10
N SER A 252 -11.75 -12.50 -0.12
CA SER A 252 -12.46 -13.01 1.05
C SER A 252 -11.52 -13.25 2.24
N ALA A 253 -12.09 -13.26 3.45
CA ALA A 253 -11.37 -13.62 4.68
C ALA A 253 -10.69 -14.99 4.60
N ALA A 254 -11.30 -15.96 3.90
CA ALA A 254 -10.75 -17.30 3.72
C ALA A 254 -9.52 -17.28 2.79
N ALA A 255 -9.59 -16.57 1.66
CA ALA A 255 -8.46 -16.41 0.75
C ALA A 255 -7.30 -15.65 1.41
N ALA A 256 -7.59 -14.60 2.18
CA ALA A 256 -6.61 -13.85 2.97
C ALA A 256 -5.88 -14.71 4.00
N ALA A 257 -6.59 -15.61 4.68
CA ALA A 257 -6.00 -16.55 5.64
C ALA A 257 -5.11 -17.61 4.96
N ALA A 258 -5.38 -17.96 3.69
CA ALA A 258 -4.58 -18.91 2.91
C ALA A 258 -3.37 -18.26 2.21
N LYS A 259 -3.54 -17.02 1.73
CA LYS A 259 -2.53 -16.27 0.94
C LYS A 259 -2.15 -14.94 1.63
N PRO A 260 -1.72 -14.93 2.91
CA PRO A 260 -1.49 -13.69 3.68
C PRO A 260 -0.38 -12.79 3.12
N ALA A 261 0.56 -13.31 2.33
CA ALA A 261 1.58 -12.49 1.66
C ALA A 261 0.99 -11.42 0.73
N PHE A 262 -0.22 -11.63 0.21
CA PHE A 262 -0.95 -10.66 -0.63
C PHE A 262 -1.47 -9.44 0.16
N LEU A 263 -1.42 -9.47 1.49
CA LEU A 263 -1.90 -8.38 2.35
C LEU A 263 -0.80 -7.40 2.76
N VAL A 264 0.45 -7.71 2.42
CA VAL A 264 1.59 -6.87 2.77
C VAL A 264 1.47 -5.52 2.06
N GLU A 265 1.58 -4.40 2.80
CA GLU A 265 1.40 -3.03 2.28
C GLU A 265 0.00 -2.73 1.68
N SER A 266 -1.05 -3.36 2.20
CA SER A 266 -2.41 -3.16 1.68
C SER A 266 -3.02 -1.79 2.00
N GLY A 267 -2.67 -1.16 3.14
CA GLY A 267 -3.20 0.15 3.52
C GLY A 267 -2.92 1.26 2.49
N PRO A 268 -1.66 1.46 2.04
CA PRO A 268 -1.35 2.45 0.99
C PRO A 268 -2.12 2.24 -0.31
N ALA A 269 -2.38 0.99 -0.67
CA ALA A 269 -3.08 0.64 -1.91
C ALA A 269 -4.50 1.23 -1.95
N ALA A 270 -5.22 1.26 -0.82
CA ALA A 270 -6.57 1.80 -0.74
C ALA A 270 -6.64 3.28 -1.14
N GLY A 271 -5.70 4.11 -0.66
CA GLY A 271 -5.63 5.52 -1.03
C GLY A 271 -5.39 5.75 -2.52
N VAL A 272 -4.55 4.90 -3.14
CA VAL A 272 -4.28 4.99 -4.59
C VAL A 272 -5.51 4.59 -5.40
N ILE A 273 -6.26 3.57 -4.97
CA ILE A 273 -7.54 3.17 -5.61
C ILE A 273 -8.56 4.30 -5.51
N ALA A 274 -8.69 4.95 -4.32
CA ALA A 274 -9.55 6.12 -4.17
C ALA A 274 -9.15 7.24 -5.13
N CYS A 275 -7.84 7.51 -5.23
CA CYS A 275 -7.27 8.51 -6.11
C CYS A 275 -7.57 8.21 -7.59
N ALA A 276 -7.37 6.97 -8.05
CA ALA A 276 -7.68 6.56 -9.42
C ALA A 276 -9.18 6.69 -9.73
N HIS A 277 -10.04 6.29 -8.80
CA HIS A 277 -11.49 6.43 -8.96
C HIS A 277 -11.92 7.90 -9.05
N MET A 278 -11.40 8.75 -8.15
CA MET A 278 -11.68 10.17 -8.17
C MET A 278 -11.16 10.84 -9.44
N ALA A 279 -9.94 10.50 -9.88
CA ALA A 279 -9.34 11.06 -11.10
C ALA A 279 -10.20 10.76 -12.32
N ARG A 280 -10.66 9.51 -12.50
CA ARG A 280 -11.59 9.13 -13.57
C ARG A 280 -12.89 9.95 -13.51
N SER A 281 -13.47 10.09 -12.31
CA SER A 281 -14.70 10.87 -12.10
C SER A 281 -14.52 12.36 -12.41
N ALA A 282 -13.32 12.91 -12.16
CA ALA A 282 -12.95 14.30 -12.46
C ALA A 282 -12.49 14.52 -13.92
N GLY A 283 -12.46 13.47 -14.76
CA GLY A 283 -11.97 13.53 -16.14
C GLY A 283 -10.45 13.75 -16.24
N LEU A 284 -9.70 13.36 -15.22
CA LEU A 284 -8.24 13.44 -15.18
C LEU A 284 -7.64 12.06 -15.53
N GLY A 285 -6.85 12.00 -16.61
CA GLY A 285 -6.15 10.77 -17.00
C GLY A 285 -4.97 10.46 -16.09
N ASN A 286 -4.16 11.48 -15.79
CA ASN A 286 -2.87 11.34 -15.15
C ASN A 286 -2.81 12.10 -13.83
N VAL A 287 -2.60 11.38 -12.73
CA VAL A 287 -2.44 11.96 -11.40
C VAL A 287 -1.34 11.26 -10.61
N ILE A 288 -0.72 11.99 -9.70
CA ILE A 288 0.14 11.42 -8.67
C ILE A 288 -0.59 11.54 -7.35
N SER A 289 -0.84 10.41 -6.69
CA SER A 289 -1.38 10.38 -5.33
C SER A 289 -0.27 10.71 -4.33
N PHE A 290 -0.60 11.52 -3.33
CA PHE A 290 0.30 11.86 -2.25
C PHE A 290 -0.45 11.76 -0.92
N ASP A 291 -0.12 10.75 -0.14
CA ASP A 291 -0.68 10.47 1.19
C ASP A 291 0.33 10.81 2.26
N MET A 292 0.03 11.75 3.15
CA MET A 292 0.89 12.07 4.27
C MET A 292 0.14 11.96 5.59
N GLY A 293 0.52 10.97 6.36
CA GLY A 293 0.05 10.76 7.74
C GLY A 293 0.96 11.39 8.79
N GLY A 294 0.91 10.82 10.00
CA GLY A 294 1.77 11.23 11.11
C GLY A 294 3.20 10.73 11.01
N THR A 295 3.46 9.58 10.37
CA THR A 295 4.75 8.89 10.41
C THR A 295 5.45 8.89 9.06
N THR A 296 4.71 8.68 7.98
CA THR A 296 5.24 8.49 6.62
C THR A 296 4.48 9.34 5.60
N ALA A 297 5.14 9.60 4.48
CA ALA A 297 4.51 10.09 3.26
C ALA A 297 4.67 9.05 2.15
N LYS A 298 3.65 8.90 1.32
CA LYS A 298 3.54 7.90 0.28
C LYS A 298 3.12 8.55 -1.03
N ALA A 299 3.75 8.16 -2.12
CA ALA A 299 3.37 8.61 -3.46
C ALA A 299 3.17 7.41 -4.38
N ALA A 300 2.18 7.50 -5.26
CA ALA A 300 1.97 6.52 -6.32
C ALA A 300 1.45 7.21 -7.58
N MET A 301 1.71 6.60 -8.72
CA MET A 301 1.33 7.14 -10.01
C MET A 301 0.07 6.44 -10.53
N VAL A 302 -0.81 7.21 -11.12
CA VAL A 302 -1.99 6.76 -11.86
C VAL A 302 -1.88 7.34 -13.27
N GLU A 303 -1.77 6.49 -14.28
CA GLU A 303 -1.74 6.86 -15.71
C GLU A 303 -2.99 6.30 -16.38
N ASP A 304 -3.65 7.12 -17.20
CA ASP A 304 -4.89 6.76 -17.91
C ASP A 304 -5.98 6.20 -16.97
N GLY A 305 -6.00 6.71 -15.73
CA GLY A 305 -6.92 6.29 -14.69
C GLY A 305 -6.59 4.93 -14.03
N GLU A 306 -5.49 4.27 -14.39
CA GLU A 306 -5.06 2.99 -13.81
C GLU A 306 -3.84 3.18 -12.90
N PRO A 307 -3.85 2.62 -11.68
CA PRO A 307 -2.69 2.66 -10.78
C PRO A 307 -1.49 1.93 -11.37
N ALA A 308 -0.30 2.52 -11.25
CA ALA A 308 0.94 1.84 -11.59
C ALA A 308 1.16 0.62 -10.67
N ARG A 309 1.54 -0.51 -11.27
CA ARG A 309 1.75 -1.78 -10.55
C ARG A 309 3.19 -2.27 -10.72
N THR A 310 3.68 -2.99 -9.72
CA THR A 310 4.95 -3.73 -9.74
C THR A 310 4.72 -5.17 -9.29
N THR A 311 5.56 -6.08 -9.75
CA THR A 311 5.51 -7.50 -9.33
C THR A 311 6.62 -7.85 -8.35
N GLU A 312 7.51 -6.92 -8.00
CA GLU A 312 8.61 -7.16 -7.08
C GLU A 312 8.62 -6.11 -5.98
N TYR A 313 8.61 -6.55 -4.74
CA TYR A 313 8.64 -5.70 -3.55
C TYR A 313 9.63 -6.26 -2.52
N GLU A 314 10.27 -5.41 -1.72
CA GLU A 314 11.12 -5.82 -0.60
C GLU A 314 10.61 -5.19 0.70
N VAL A 315 10.13 -6.01 1.62
CA VAL A 315 9.67 -5.56 2.94
C VAL A 315 10.86 -5.36 3.86
N GLY A 316 10.87 -4.25 4.61
CA GLY A 316 11.91 -3.97 5.59
C GLY A 316 13.20 -3.40 5.01
N ALA A 317 13.20 -2.99 3.73
CA ALA A 317 14.37 -2.38 3.08
C ALA A 317 14.67 -0.93 3.55
N GLY A 318 13.98 -0.42 4.55
CA GLY A 318 14.06 0.97 4.96
C GLY A 318 13.20 1.87 4.07
N ILE A 319 13.71 3.04 3.67
CA ILE A 319 12.99 3.95 2.78
C ILE A 319 12.80 3.26 1.43
N ASN A 320 11.55 2.92 1.10
CA ASN A 320 11.19 2.35 -0.20
C ASN A 320 11.22 3.43 -1.29
N VAL A 321 12.43 3.80 -1.70
CA VAL A 321 12.63 4.58 -2.92
C VAL A 321 12.51 3.61 -4.08
N SER A 322 11.29 3.36 -4.54
CA SER A 322 10.97 2.46 -5.66
C SER A 322 11.78 1.15 -5.69
N SER A 323 11.12 0.04 -5.59
CA SER A 323 11.70 -1.33 -5.61
C SER A 323 12.63 -1.62 -6.81
N LYS A 324 12.59 -0.79 -7.86
CA LYS A 324 13.45 -0.94 -9.05
C LYS A 324 14.85 -0.32 -8.88
N LEU A 325 15.02 0.65 -7.98
CA LEU A 325 16.28 1.42 -7.84
C LEU A 325 17.17 0.92 -6.71
N VAL A 326 16.58 0.50 -5.58
CA VAL A 326 17.34 0.02 -4.43
C VAL A 326 16.81 -1.35 -4.03
N LYS A 327 17.62 -2.39 -4.21
CA LYS A 327 17.27 -3.78 -3.88
C LYS A 327 18.33 -4.39 -2.98
N GLY A 328 17.91 -5.34 -2.15
CA GLY A 328 18.80 -6.13 -1.28
C GLY A 328 18.72 -5.78 0.20
N GLY A 329 17.96 -4.75 0.57
CA GLY A 329 17.83 -4.28 1.96
C GLY A 329 16.70 -4.96 2.75
N GLY A 330 15.82 -5.74 2.11
CA GLY A 330 14.64 -6.32 2.73
C GLY A 330 14.40 -7.79 2.39
N TYR A 331 13.18 -8.25 2.65
CA TYR A 331 12.70 -9.59 2.30
C TYR A 331 11.92 -9.50 0.98
N ALA A 332 12.42 -10.18 -0.06
CA ALA A 332 11.81 -10.14 -1.38
C ALA A 332 10.45 -10.84 -1.40
N ILE A 333 9.46 -10.16 -1.97
CA ILE A 333 8.13 -10.70 -2.27
C ILE A 333 7.86 -10.44 -3.75
N LYS A 334 7.56 -11.49 -4.51
CA LYS A 334 7.22 -11.38 -5.92
C LYS A 334 5.73 -11.63 -6.13
N LEU A 335 4.92 -10.63 -5.88
CA LEU A 335 3.46 -10.63 -6.05
C LEU A 335 3.04 -9.30 -6.69
N PRO A 336 1.81 -9.16 -7.21
CA PRO A 336 1.32 -7.88 -7.68
C PRO A 336 1.14 -6.89 -6.52
N PHE A 337 1.78 -5.73 -6.61
CA PHE A 337 1.64 -4.58 -5.71
C PHE A 337 1.23 -3.34 -6.47
N ILE A 338 0.48 -2.44 -5.86
CA ILE A 338 0.46 -1.05 -6.29
C ILE A 338 1.86 -0.48 -6.05
N ASP A 339 2.38 0.21 -7.04
CA ASP A 339 3.74 0.74 -6.99
C ASP A 339 3.77 2.05 -6.19
N VAL A 340 3.98 1.92 -4.89
CA VAL A 340 4.02 3.01 -3.93
C VAL A 340 5.46 3.29 -3.51
N SER A 341 5.87 4.54 -3.58
CA SER A 341 7.10 5.02 -2.95
C SER A 341 6.76 5.56 -1.57
N GLU A 342 7.38 5.01 -0.54
CA GLU A 342 7.20 5.44 0.85
C GLU A 342 8.47 6.10 1.37
N ILE A 343 8.30 7.16 2.14
CA ILE A 343 9.40 7.86 2.80
C ILE A 343 9.05 8.11 4.27
N GLY A 344 10.02 7.92 5.16
CA GLY A 344 9.88 8.17 6.60
C GLY A 344 9.85 9.67 6.93
N ALA A 345 8.86 10.36 6.36
CA ALA A 345 8.61 11.79 6.61
C ALA A 345 7.10 12.01 6.76
N GLY A 346 6.67 12.44 7.92
CA GLY A 346 5.27 12.69 8.26
C GLY A 346 5.13 13.80 9.29
N GLY A 347 3.93 14.02 9.79
CA GLY A 347 3.65 15.07 10.78
C GLY A 347 4.47 14.96 12.06
N GLY A 348 4.70 13.74 12.56
CA GLY A 348 5.49 13.45 13.75
C GLY A 348 6.98 13.28 13.49
N SER A 349 7.48 13.55 12.27
CA SER A 349 8.91 13.43 11.95
C SER A 349 9.75 14.33 12.83
N ILE A 350 10.69 13.72 13.58
CA ILE A 350 11.56 14.42 14.52
C ILE A 350 12.61 15.20 13.73
N VAL A 351 12.80 16.44 14.15
CA VAL A 351 13.86 17.33 13.64
C VAL A 351 15.16 17.04 14.37
N ALA A 352 16.23 16.87 13.63
CA ALA A 352 17.58 16.72 14.16
C ALA A 352 18.55 17.65 13.42
N ILE A 353 19.61 18.06 14.11
CA ILE A 353 20.73 18.77 13.51
C ILE A 353 21.90 17.79 13.48
N ASP A 354 22.47 17.59 12.29
CA ASP A 354 23.62 16.72 12.16
C ASP A 354 24.93 17.40 12.58
N ALA A 355 26.02 16.64 12.59
CA ALA A 355 27.34 17.14 13.01
C ALA A 355 27.88 18.27 12.11
N ALA A 356 27.31 18.45 10.91
CA ALA A 356 27.66 19.54 9.99
C ALA A 356 26.74 20.78 10.15
N GLY A 357 25.81 20.77 11.14
CA GLY A 357 24.86 21.84 11.36
C GLY A 357 23.65 21.84 10.39
N SER A 358 23.42 20.75 9.65
CA SER A 358 22.30 20.67 8.71
C SER A 358 21.04 20.13 9.38
N ILE A 359 19.90 20.77 9.09
CA ILE A 359 18.58 20.29 9.54
C ILE A 359 18.23 18.99 8.81
N LYS A 360 17.80 17.99 9.58
CA LYS A 360 17.18 16.74 9.07
C LYS A 360 15.79 16.58 9.65
N VAL A 361 14.83 16.18 8.84
CA VAL A 361 13.46 15.91 9.25
C VAL A 361 13.15 14.44 8.96
N GLY A 362 12.96 13.65 10.04
CA GLY A 362 12.84 12.19 9.95
C GLY A 362 14.20 11.48 9.80
N PRO A 363 14.26 10.18 9.49
CA PRO A 363 13.10 9.27 9.39
C PRO A 363 12.47 8.88 10.73
N ARG A 364 13.12 9.25 11.88
CA ARG A 364 12.55 9.00 13.21
C ARG A 364 11.27 9.80 13.39
N SER A 365 10.25 9.17 13.97
CA SER A 365 8.96 9.78 14.28
C SER A 365 8.68 9.75 15.78
N ALA A 366 8.06 10.79 16.30
CA ALA A 366 7.56 10.84 17.67
C ALA A 366 6.30 9.95 17.87
N GLY A 367 5.72 9.43 16.78
CA GLY A 367 4.50 8.63 16.83
C GLY A 367 3.29 9.42 17.30
N ALA A 368 2.31 8.70 17.87
CA ALA A 368 1.15 9.31 18.51
C ALA A 368 1.38 9.62 19.99
N VAL A 369 2.14 8.76 20.67
CA VAL A 369 2.53 8.88 22.07
C VAL A 369 4.03 8.55 22.14
N PRO A 370 4.86 9.45 22.67
CA PRO A 370 4.52 10.75 23.25
C PRO A 370 4.06 11.81 22.24
N GLY A 371 4.30 11.62 20.95
CA GLY A 371 3.85 12.50 19.87
C GLY A 371 4.64 13.81 19.75
N PRO A 372 4.23 14.69 18.81
CA PRO A 372 4.70 16.07 18.73
C PRO A 372 4.62 16.81 20.07
N ALA A 373 5.51 17.76 20.33
CA ALA A 373 5.55 18.51 21.58
C ALA A 373 4.20 19.18 21.89
N CYS A 374 3.52 19.71 20.85
CA CYS A 374 2.21 20.34 21.01
C CYS A 374 1.08 19.40 21.48
N TYR A 375 1.22 18.09 21.35
CA TYR A 375 0.17 17.16 21.82
C TYR A 375 0.08 17.10 23.34
N ALA A 376 1.09 17.61 24.04
CA ALA A 376 1.16 17.65 25.51
C ALA A 376 1.05 16.25 26.18
N LEU A 377 1.42 15.19 25.46
CA LEU A 377 1.42 13.80 25.93
C LEU A 377 2.82 13.32 26.38
N GLY A 378 3.72 14.25 26.68
CA GLY A 378 5.08 13.97 27.13
C GLY A 378 6.16 14.11 26.04
N GLY A 379 5.79 14.42 24.79
CA GLY A 379 6.75 14.73 23.72
C GLY A 379 7.55 16.01 24.02
N THR A 380 8.86 15.96 23.77
CA THR A 380 9.79 17.09 23.97
C THR A 380 10.65 17.39 22.74
N GLU A 381 10.58 16.51 21.73
CA GLU A 381 11.30 16.67 20.47
C GLU A 381 10.55 17.63 19.54
N ALA A 382 11.30 18.47 18.80
CA ALA A 382 10.72 19.26 17.72
C ALA A 382 10.31 18.35 16.57
N THR A 383 9.12 18.57 16.03
CA THR A 383 8.58 17.80 14.88
C THR A 383 8.13 18.71 13.75
N PHE A 384 7.80 18.12 12.59
CA PHE A 384 7.17 18.84 11.49
C PHE A 384 5.85 19.51 11.92
N THR A 385 5.01 18.79 12.70
CA THR A 385 3.75 19.34 13.22
C THR A 385 4.00 20.59 14.08
N ASP A 386 5.03 20.57 14.96
CA ASP A 386 5.38 21.73 15.78
C ASP A 386 5.82 22.92 14.91
N ALA A 387 6.62 22.68 13.87
CA ALA A 387 6.98 23.73 12.91
C ALA A 387 5.76 24.31 12.19
N ALA A 388 4.83 23.46 11.74
CA ALA A 388 3.59 23.91 11.07
C ALA A 388 2.67 24.72 12.01
N VAL A 389 2.63 24.39 13.31
CA VAL A 389 1.93 25.18 14.34
C VAL A 389 2.61 26.54 14.51
N VAL A 390 3.94 26.59 14.64
CA VAL A 390 4.71 27.84 14.79
C VAL A 390 4.54 28.77 13.59
N LEU A 391 4.49 28.19 12.35
CA LEU A 391 4.24 28.94 11.12
C LEU A 391 2.79 29.44 10.98
N GLY A 392 1.88 29.06 11.88
CA GLY A 392 0.47 29.42 11.83
C GLY A 392 -0.33 28.63 10.77
N TYR A 393 0.21 27.57 10.20
CA TYR A 393 -0.46 26.73 9.20
C TYR A 393 -1.53 25.84 9.85
N LEU A 394 -1.24 25.27 11.04
CA LEU A 394 -2.19 24.48 11.80
C LEU A 394 -2.90 25.30 12.89
N ASN A 395 -4.07 24.84 13.31
CA ASN A 395 -4.80 25.45 14.41
C ASN A 395 -3.96 25.36 15.70
N PRO A 396 -3.77 26.48 16.46
CA PRO A 396 -2.92 26.51 17.64
C PRO A 396 -3.55 25.88 18.89
N GLU A 397 -4.86 25.57 18.87
CA GLU A 397 -5.61 25.12 20.03
C GLU A 397 -6.03 23.64 19.93
N TYR A 398 -6.30 23.16 18.71
CA TYR A 398 -6.81 21.80 18.50
C TYR A 398 -6.53 21.28 17.10
N LEU A 399 -6.56 19.94 16.98
CA LEU A 399 -6.60 19.18 15.73
C LEU A 399 -7.80 18.22 15.75
N VAL A 400 -8.05 17.54 14.62
CA VAL A 400 -9.11 16.53 14.47
C VAL A 400 -10.47 17.06 14.96
N GLY A 401 -10.88 18.22 14.42
CA GLY A 401 -12.17 18.84 14.74
C GLY A 401 -12.40 19.12 16.22
N GLY A 402 -11.34 19.31 17.01
CA GLY A 402 -11.39 19.57 18.45
C GLY A 402 -11.25 18.34 19.34
N LYS A 403 -11.17 17.13 18.77
CA LYS A 403 -10.95 15.89 19.55
C LYS A 403 -9.53 15.81 20.15
N LEU A 404 -8.56 16.46 19.54
CA LEU A 404 -7.19 16.55 20.05
C LEU A 404 -6.85 18.00 20.41
N ARG A 405 -6.83 18.31 21.70
CA ARG A 405 -6.34 19.61 22.21
C ARG A 405 -4.82 19.65 22.06
N ILE A 406 -4.29 20.79 21.67
CA ILE A 406 -2.85 21.00 21.54
C ILE A 406 -2.41 22.28 22.30
N ASP A 407 -1.12 22.34 22.58
CA ASP A 407 -0.46 23.46 23.25
C ASP A 407 0.61 24.03 22.31
N ALA A 408 0.27 25.14 21.65
CA ALA A 408 1.17 25.81 20.71
C ALA A 408 2.43 26.38 21.39
N GLN A 409 2.40 26.66 22.70
CA GLN A 409 3.56 27.15 23.42
C GLN A 409 4.66 26.07 23.48
N ARG A 410 4.29 24.79 23.64
CA ARG A 410 5.25 23.68 23.60
C ARG A 410 5.91 23.52 22.24
N SER A 411 5.16 23.77 21.15
CA SER A 411 5.77 23.81 19.81
C SER A 411 6.84 24.91 19.70
N ARG A 412 6.53 26.12 20.20
CA ARG A 412 7.50 27.23 20.20
C ARG A 412 8.75 26.86 20.98
N GLU A 413 8.59 26.34 22.18
CA GLU A 413 9.71 25.93 23.04
C GLU A 413 10.57 24.82 22.41
N ALA A 414 9.93 23.83 21.78
CA ALA A 414 10.62 22.75 21.11
C ALA A 414 11.41 23.24 19.87
N ILE A 415 10.82 24.05 19.01
CA ILE A 415 11.52 24.63 17.84
C ILE A 415 12.61 25.61 18.30
N GLU A 416 12.34 26.45 19.29
CA GLU A 416 13.31 27.40 19.83
C GLU A 416 14.56 26.69 20.37
N THR A 417 14.37 25.72 21.27
CA THR A 417 15.49 25.06 21.98
C THR A 417 16.23 24.06 21.12
N LYS A 418 15.53 23.33 20.24
CA LYS A 418 16.09 22.22 19.44
C LYS A 418 16.61 22.65 18.07
N VAL A 419 16.13 23.78 17.52
CA VAL A 419 16.47 24.20 16.16
C VAL A 419 16.98 25.64 16.10
N ALA A 420 16.21 26.63 16.61
CA ALA A 420 16.54 28.04 16.46
C ALA A 420 17.83 28.41 17.17
N GLN A 421 17.92 28.11 18.46
CA GLN A 421 19.11 28.43 19.28
C GLN A 421 20.38 27.74 18.77
N PRO A 422 20.41 26.42 18.50
CA PRO A 422 21.60 25.77 17.97
C PRO A 422 22.10 26.32 16.63
N LEU A 423 21.19 26.84 15.78
CA LEU A 423 21.51 27.37 14.45
C LEU A 423 21.60 28.90 14.41
N ALA A 424 21.40 29.58 15.54
CA ALA A 424 21.34 31.04 15.63
C ALA A 424 20.34 31.69 14.66
N LEU A 425 19.18 31.02 14.49
CA LEU A 425 18.08 31.49 13.64
C LEU A 425 16.97 32.12 14.48
N SER A 426 16.12 32.95 13.85
CA SER A 426 14.84 33.31 14.45
C SER A 426 13.91 32.10 14.56
N LEU A 427 12.98 32.11 15.50
CA LEU A 427 11.98 31.03 15.68
C LEU A 427 11.23 30.73 14.36
N LEU A 428 10.82 31.75 13.64
CA LEU A 428 10.08 31.62 12.38
C LEU A 428 10.94 31.09 11.23
N ASP A 429 12.20 31.55 11.13
CA ASP A 429 13.12 31.05 10.11
C ASP A 429 13.51 29.58 10.39
N ALA A 430 13.68 29.21 11.65
CA ALA A 430 13.92 27.83 12.05
C ALA A 430 12.73 26.92 11.67
N ALA A 431 11.51 27.33 12.00
CA ALA A 431 10.29 26.61 11.62
C ALA A 431 10.12 26.50 10.10
N GLN A 432 10.40 27.59 9.36
CA GLN A 432 10.38 27.60 7.89
C GLN A 432 11.45 26.67 7.30
N GLY A 433 12.65 26.65 7.89
CA GLY A 433 13.72 25.73 7.51
C GLY A 433 13.29 24.27 7.66
N VAL A 434 12.66 23.91 8.77
CA VAL A 434 12.10 22.57 9.00
C VAL A 434 11.05 22.22 7.96
N TYR A 435 10.10 23.13 7.67
CA TYR A 435 9.07 22.93 6.65
C TYR A 435 9.68 22.71 5.26
N THR A 436 10.63 23.55 4.85
CA THR A 436 11.30 23.47 3.55
C THR A 436 12.05 22.14 3.36
N ILE A 437 12.81 21.71 4.36
CA ILE A 437 13.54 20.43 4.32
C ILE A 437 12.56 19.25 4.28
N ALA A 438 11.46 19.32 5.01
CA ALA A 438 10.41 18.30 4.96
C ALA A 438 9.80 18.20 3.56
N VAL A 439 9.42 19.33 2.94
CA VAL A 439 8.91 19.39 1.56
C VAL A 439 9.91 18.79 0.58
N ALA A 440 11.18 19.19 0.62
CA ALA A 440 12.23 18.65 -0.23
C ALA A 440 12.41 17.13 -0.05
N THR A 441 12.29 16.65 1.19
CA THR A 441 12.33 15.21 1.48
C THR A 441 11.13 14.49 0.87
N MET A 442 9.92 15.04 0.99
CA MET A 442 8.68 14.46 0.44
C MET A 442 8.62 14.51 -1.08
N THR A 443 9.16 15.57 -1.70
CA THR A 443 9.32 15.68 -3.16
C THR A 443 10.10 14.50 -3.75
N ARG A 444 11.04 13.92 -3.00
CA ARG A 444 11.77 12.71 -3.43
C ARG A 444 10.84 11.50 -3.62
N ALA A 445 9.79 11.36 -2.80
CA ALA A 445 8.81 10.29 -2.99
C ALA A 445 8.05 10.45 -4.31
N VAL A 446 7.66 11.68 -4.66
CA VAL A 446 6.99 11.98 -5.93
C VAL A 446 7.94 11.76 -7.12
N LYS A 447 9.21 12.20 -7.02
CA LYS A 447 10.23 11.93 -8.06
C LYS A 447 10.49 10.43 -8.25
N ALA A 448 10.41 9.63 -7.19
CA ALA A 448 10.63 8.19 -7.26
C ALA A 448 9.57 7.46 -8.10
N VAL A 449 8.34 7.95 -8.12
CA VAL A 449 7.26 7.37 -8.93
C VAL A 449 7.11 8.03 -10.30
N SER A 450 7.71 9.19 -10.54
CA SER A 450 7.62 9.94 -11.79
C SER A 450 8.98 10.06 -12.50
N THR A 451 9.80 11.04 -12.15
CA THR A 451 11.04 11.40 -12.85
C THR A 451 12.02 10.22 -12.95
N TYR A 452 12.18 9.43 -11.89
CA TYR A 452 13.06 8.25 -11.91
C TYR A 452 12.53 7.11 -12.78
N ARG A 453 11.33 7.26 -13.34
CA ARG A 453 10.70 6.32 -14.27
C ARG A 453 10.48 6.91 -15.66
N GLY A 454 11.13 8.04 -15.95
CA GLY A 454 11.01 8.70 -17.23
C GLY A 454 9.67 9.40 -17.46
N ARG A 455 8.94 9.73 -16.38
CA ARG A 455 7.69 10.50 -16.43
C ARG A 455 7.94 11.93 -15.99
N ASP A 456 7.41 12.89 -16.73
CA ASP A 456 7.48 14.30 -16.36
C ASP A 456 6.33 14.61 -15.37
N PRO A 457 6.62 15.03 -14.13
CA PRO A 457 5.58 15.37 -13.16
C PRO A 457 4.68 16.52 -13.61
N ARG A 458 5.11 17.36 -14.55
CA ARG A 458 4.33 18.48 -15.11
C ARG A 458 3.12 18.01 -15.92
N ASP A 459 3.13 16.77 -16.41
CA ASP A 459 2.02 16.15 -17.13
C ASP A 459 0.94 15.57 -16.18
N PHE A 460 1.16 15.67 -14.88
CA PHE A 460 0.28 15.11 -13.85
C PHE A 460 -0.33 16.18 -12.96
N SER A 461 -1.52 15.89 -12.43
CA SER A 461 -2.07 16.62 -11.28
C SER A 461 -1.68 15.93 -9.98
N LEU A 462 -1.36 16.69 -8.93
CA LEU A 462 -1.09 16.13 -7.60
C LEU A 462 -2.39 15.98 -6.83
N VAL A 463 -2.72 14.77 -6.36
CA VAL A 463 -3.86 14.51 -5.47
C VAL A 463 -3.32 14.26 -4.07
N ALA A 464 -3.53 15.22 -3.16
CA ALA A 464 -2.97 15.14 -1.82
C ALA A 464 -4.06 14.86 -0.78
N PHE A 465 -3.79 13.88 0.08
CA PHE A 465 -4.68 13.45 1.16
C PHE A 465 -3.88 12.96 2.38
N GLY A 466 -4.55 12.34 3.35
CA GLY A 466 -3.99 12.13 4.68
C GLY A 466 -4.08 13.41 5.52
N GLY A 467 -3.87 13.29 6.83
CA GLY A 467 -4.04 14.41 7.76
C GLY A 467 -3.09 15.59 7.51
N ASN A 468 -1.91 15.34 6.92
CA ASN A 468 -0.87 16.35 6.67
C ASN A 468 -0.57 16.58 5.19
N GLY A 469 -1.05 15.74 4.28
CA GLY A 469 -0.80 15.89 2.85
C GLY A 469 -1.18 17.27 2.30
N PRO A 470 -2.39 17.78 2.58
CA PRO A 470 -2.83 19.07 2.12
C PRO A 470 -2.02 20.29 2.64
N VAL A 471 -1.27 20.12 3.74
CA VAL A 471 -0.38 21.17 4.30
C VAL A 471 0.80 21.46 3.39
N VAL A 472 1.34 20.41 2.72
CA VAL A 472 2.57 20.50 1.92
C VAL A 472 2.32 20.43 0.41
N ALA A 473 1.10 20.13 -0.01
CA ALA A 473 0.77 19.77 -1.38
C ALA A 473 1.17 20.84 -2.41
N VAL A 474 0.85 22.12 -2.17
CA VAL A 474 1.17 23.20 -3.10
C VAL A 474 2.67 23.46 -3.17
N ALA A 475 3.38 23.33 -2.04
CA ALA A 475 4.84 23.48 -2.00
C ALA A 475 5.53 22.38 -2.83
N ILE A 476 5.09 21.14 -2.70
CA ILE A 476 5.59 20.02 -3.52
C ILE A 476 5.30 20.26 -5.01
N ALA A 477 4.07 20.67 -5.33
CA ALA A 477 3.65 20.93 -6.70
C ALA A 477 4.53 22.01 -7.37
N ARG A 478 4.77 23.14 -6.67
CA ARG A 478 5.66 24.20 -7.15
C ARG A 478 7.09 23.72 -7.38
N GLU A 479 7.66 22.97 -6.43
CA GLU A 479 9.02 22.43 -6.58
C GLU A 479 9.17 21.50 -7.81
N LEU A 480 8.09 20.84 -8.22
CA LEU A 480 8.06 19.94 -9.38
C LEU A 480 7.51 20.59 -10.66
N GLY A 481 7.09 21.83 -10.60
CA GLY A 481 6.45 22.53 -11.73
C GLY A 481 5.06 21.99 -12.08
N MET A 482 4.39 21.30 -11.14
CA MET A 482 3.02 20.80 -11.32
C MET A 482 2.04 21.95 -11.14
N ARG A 483 1.15 22.16 -12.13
CA ARG A 483 0.22 23.30 -12.09
C ARG A 483 -1.00 23.08 -11.23
N ARG A 484 -1.47 21.84 -11.10
CA ARG A 484 -2.74 21.51 -10.47
C ARG A 484 -2.56 20.60 -9.26
N VAL A 485 -3.18 21.01 -8.15
CA VAL A 485 -3.30 20.19 -6.93
C VAL A 485 -4.78 19.96 -6.66
N LEU A 486 -5.15 18.74 -6.29
CA LEU A 486 -6.50 18.39 -5.85
C LEU A 486 -6.47 17.89 -4.42
N ILE A 487 -7.39 18.39 -3.60
CA ILE A 487 -7.62 17.88 -2.25
C ILE A 487 -9.04 17.30 -2.21
N PRO A 488 -9.18 15.97 -2.09
CA PRO A 488 -10.49 15.34 -2.07
C PRO A 488 -11.29 15.75 -0.84
N PRO A 489 -12.63 15.58 -0.84
CA PRO A 489 -13.42 15.68 0.38
C PRO A 489 -12.95 14.66 1.43
N ALA A 490 -12.96 15.04 2.73
CA ALA A 490 -12.52 14.24 3.87
C ALA A 490 -11.12 13.61 3.65
N PRO A 491 -10.08 14.43 3.38
CA PRO A 491 -8.78 13.93 2.97
C PRO A 491 -8.11 13.05 4.04
N GLY A 492 -8.40 13.27 5.32
CA GLY A 492 -7.82 12.49 6.42
C GLY A 492 -8.35 11.07 6.57
N VAL A 493 -9.45 10.71 5.88
CA VAL A 493 -10.04 9.36 5.84
C VAL A 493 -10.21 8.84 4.42
N PHE A 494 -9.56 9.48 3.45
CA PHE A 494 -9.72 9.18 2.03
C PHE A 494 -9.27 7.77 1.66
N SER A 495 -8.20 7.26 2.30
CA SER A 495 -7.74 5.88 2.12
C SER A 495 -8.82 4.88 2.54
N ALA A 496 -9.45 5.07 3.70
CA ALA A 496 -10.54 4.21 4.15
C ALA A 496 -11.74 4.24 3.19
N ALA A 497 -12.09 5.43 2.65
CA ALA A 497 -13.13 5.54 1.63
C ALA A 497 -12.80 4.73 0.36
N GLY A 498 -11.52 4.65 -0.01
CA GLY A 498 -11.03 3.90 -1.16
C GLY A 498 -11.35 2.40 -1.10
N LEU A 499 -11.41 1.83 0.08
CA LEU A 499 -11.77 0.42 0.28
C LEU A 499 -13.15 0.08 -0.30
N LEU A 500 -14.10 1.03 -0.24
CA LEU A 500 -15.46 0.84 -0.75
C LEU A 500 -15.54 0.82 -2.28
N PHE A 501 -14.46 1.19 -2.97
CA PHE A 501 -14.36 1.20 -4.43
C PHE A 501 -13.39 0.16 -4.97
N SER A 502 -12.77 -0.61 -4.09
CA SER A 502 -11.87 -1.69 -4.47
C SER A 502 -12.65 -2.87 -5.02
N ASN A 503 -12.21 -3.37 -6.16
CA ASN A 503 -12.79 -4.57 -6.77
C ASN A 503 -12.40 -5.81 -5.96
N ILE A 504 -13.26 -6.82 -5.94
CA ILE A 504 -12.83 -8.18 -5.61
C ILE A 504 -11.95 -8.63 -6.77
N GLU A 505 -10.71 -9.05 -6.49
CA GLU A 505 -9.74 -9.39 -7.53
C GLU A 505 -8.98 -10.66 -7.20
N HIS A 506 -8.95 -11.59 -8.16
CA HIS A 506 -8.11 -12.77 -8.14
C HIS A 506 -7.20 -12.79 -9.36
N THR A 507 -5.99 -13.30 -9.18
CA THR A 507 -4.98 -13.37 -10.24
C THR A 507 -4.43 -14.77 -10.32
N GLN A 508 -4.45 -15.34 -11.53
CA GLN A 508 -3.76 -16.58 -11.86
C GLN A 508 -2.67 -16.33 -12.88
N GLN A 509 -1.53 -16.99 -12.70
CA GLN A 509 -0.37 -16.80 -13.58
C GLN A 509 0.39 -18.10 -13.80
N ARG A 510 1.13 -18.15 -14.92
CA ARG A 510 1.96 -19.29 -15.28
C ARG A 510 3.25 -18.85 -15.98
N SER A 511 4.38 -19.40 -15.53
CA SER A 511 5.65 -19.21 -16.22
C SER A 511 5.69 -20.02 -17.52
N ILE A 512 6.08 -19.34 -18.60
CA ILE A 512 6.26 -19.91 -19.94
C ILE A 512 7.74 -20.09 -20.24
N PHE A 513 8.51 -19.06 -20.01
CA PHE A 513 9.96 -18.96 -20.22
C PHE A 513 10.43 -19.52 -21.57
N LYS A 514 9.90 -18.95 -22.64
CA LYS A 514 10.23 -19.29 -24.03
C LYS A 514 10.44 -18.03 -24.86
N ARG A 515 11.31 -18.12 -25.87
CA ARG A 515 11.37 -17.07 -26.89
C ARG A 515 10.03 -16.98 -27.62
N THR A 516 9.61 -15.77 -27.93
CA THR A 516 8.39 -15.50 -28.68
C THR A 516 8.40 -16.19 -30.04
N SER A 517 9.56 -16.26 -30.71
CA SER A 517 9.75 -17.02 -31.95
C SER A 517 9.50 -18.54 -31.84
N ASN A 518 9.48 -19.09 -30.63
CA ASN A 518 9.36 -20.53 -30.35
C ASN A 518 8.01 -20.88 -29.69
N ILE A 519 7.02 -19.97 -29.74
CA ILE A 519 5.69 -20.21 -29.21
C ILE A 519 4.63 -19.80 -30.22
N SER A 520 3.58 -20.59 -30.36
CA SER A 520 2.48 -20.28 -31.25
C SER A 520 1.36 -19.52 -30.53
N ASN A 521 0.57 -18.72 -31.28
CA ASN A 521 -0.63 -18.06 -30.76
C ASN A 521 -1.58 -19.05 -30.10
N ALA A 522 -1.73 -20.26 -30.67
CA ALA A 522 -2.56 -21.32 -30.11
C ALA A 522 -2.09 -21.81 -28.73
N ALA A 523 -0.77 -21.92 -28.52
CA ALA A 523 -0.21 -22.31 -27.22
C ALA A 523 -0.41 -21.20 -26.16
N VAL A 524 -0.27 -19.93 -26.55
CA VAL A 524 -0.55 -18.79 -25.68
C VAL A 524 -2.03 -18.76 -25.30
N GLU A 525 -2.95 -18.90 -26.27
CA GLU A 525 -4.39 -18.92 -26.00
C GLU A 525 -4.82 -20.10 -25.14
N SER A 526 -4.25 -21.29 -25.35
CA SER A 526 -4.51 -22.47 -24.50
C SER A 526 -4.13 -22.20 -23.03
N THR A 527 -3.01 -21.50 -22.79
CA THR A 527 -2.60 -21.13 -21.43
C THR A 527 -3.57 -20.10 -20.83
N PHE A 528 -3.97 -19.09 -21.60
CA PHE A 528 -4.96 -18.12 -21.13
C PHE A 528 -6.29 -18.78 -20.78
N ALA A 529 -6.76 -19.73 -21.59
CA ALA A 529 -8.01 -20.46 -21.35
C ALA A 529 -7.96 -21.26 -20.04
N GLN A 530 -6.84 -21.94 -19.76
CA GLN A 530 -6.64 -22.67 -18.51
C GLN A 530 -6.65 -21.71 -17.29
N LEU A 531 -5.87 -20.63 -17.34
CA LEU A 531 -5.83 -19.64 -16.25
C LEU A 531 -7.18 -18.94 -16.05
N THR A 532 -7.91 -18.71 -17.14
CA THR A 532 -9.27 -18.15 -17.08
C THR A 532 -10.20 -19.10 -16.32
N THR A 533 -10.14 -20.39 -16.57
CA THR A 533 -10.95 -21.38 -15.83
C THR A 533 -10.60 -21.37 -14.35
N GLU A 534 -9.31 -21.42 -14.02
CA GLU A 534 -8.81 -21.43 -12.64
C GLU A 534 -9.25 -20.16 -11.86
N VAL A 535 -9.12 -18.97 -12.46
CA VAL A 535 -9.50 -17.72 -11.78
C VAL A 535 -11.01 -17.55 -11.63
N LEU A 536 -11.80 -18.04 -12.61
CA LEU A 536 -13.26 -18.04 -12.51
C LEU A 536 -13.76 -18.98 -11.41
N GLU A 537 -13.09 -20.12 -11.18
CA GLU A 537 -13.40 -21.01 -10.07
C GLU A 537 -13.19 -20.32 -8.72
N GLU A 538 -12.09 -19.56 -8.53
CA GLU A 538 -11.88 -18.77 -7.33
C GLU A 538 -12.97 -17.71 -7.12
N MET A 539 -13.36 -16.97 -8.18
CA MET A 539 -14.42 -15.96 -8.11
C MET A 539 -15.79 -16.60 -7.76
N ARG A 540 -16.11 -17.74 -8.34
CA ARG A 540 -17.36 -18.48 -8.04
C ARG A 540 -17.38 -19.01 -6.60
N ALA A 541 -16.22 -19.42 -6.06
CA ALA A 541 -16.11 -19.85 -4.66
C ALA A 541 -16.41 -18.70 -3.67
N GLU A 542 -16.25 -17.45 -4.10
CA GLU A 542 -16.66 -16.25 -3.35
C GLU A 542 -18.13 -15.84 -3.62
N GLY A 543 -18.89 -16.65 -4.39
CA GLY A 543 -20.30 -16.39 -4.71
C GLY A 543 -20.54 -15.36 -5.81
N ILE A 544 -19.52 -15.04 -6.60
CA ILE A 544 -19.61 -14.04 -7.68
C ILE A 544 -20.10 -14.71 -8.96
N ALA A 545 -21.17 -14.17 -9.55
CA ALA A 545 -21.70 -14.66 -10.82
C ALA A 545 -20.80 -14.22 -11.99
N ASP A 546 -20.60 -15.12 -12.97
CA ASP A 546 -19.74 -14.89 -14.13
C ASP A 546 -20.06 -13.59 -14.89
N ALA A 547 -21.33 -13.24 -15.00
CA ALA A 547 -21.79 -12.03 -15.69
C ALA A 547 -21.29 -10.71 -15.06
N ARG A 548 -20.78 -10.76 -13.81
CA ARG A 548 -20.21 -9.60 -13.10
C ARG A 548 -18.70 -9.55 -13.20
N ILE A 549 -18.05 -10.57 -13.76
CA ILE A 549 -16.61 -10.71 -13.78
C ILE A 549 -16.04 -10.06 -15.03
N THR A 550 -15.09 -9.17 -14.86
CA THR A 550 -14.25 -8.62 -15.93
C THR A 550 -12.90 -9.30 -15.91
N LEU A 551 -12.44 -9.76 -17.08
CA LEU A 551 -11.15 -10.41 -17.24
C LEU A 551 -10.16 -9.47 -17.93
N LYS A 552 -8.93 -9.39 -17.39
CA LYS A 552 -7.78 -8.74 -18.01
C LYS A 552 -6.68 -9.76 -18.24
N ARG A 553 -6.07 -9.74 -19.44
CA ARG A 553 -4.96 -10.61 -19.81
C ARG A 553 -3.67 -9.82 -19.87
N GLN A 554 -2.57 -10.39 -19.39
CA GLN A 554 -1.25 -9.76 -19.40
C GLN A 554 -0.16 -10.78 -19.73
N ALA A 555 0.93 -10.31 -20.33
CA ALA A 555 2.15 -11.09 -20.52
C ALA A 555 3.36 -10.30 -20.00
N ASP A 556 4.29 -10.99 -19.35
CA ASP A 556 5.56 -10.43 -18.91
C ASP A 556 6.63 -10.79 -19.96
N LEU A 557 7.22 -9.76 -20.59
CA LEU A 557 8.23 -9.90 -21.63
C LEU A 557 9.52 -9.16 -21.29
N ARG A 558 10.61 -9.63 -21.88
CA ARG A 558 11.92 -8.97 -21.80
C ARG A 558 12.74 -9.28 -23.04
N TYR A 559 13.74 -8.47 -23.35
CA TYR A 559 14.78 -8.91 -24.29
C TYR A 559 15.58 -10.08 -23.68
N THR A 560 15.95 -11.04 -24.52
CA THR A 560 16.74 -12.20 -24.08
C THR A 560 18.05 -11.72 -23.41
N GLY A 561 18.29 -12.21 -22.21
CA GLY A 561 19.47 -11.81 -21.39
C GLY A 561 19.22 -10.66 -20.42
N GLN A 562 18.13 -9.91 -20.54
CA GLN A 562 17.77 -8.89 -19.53
C GLN A 562 17.31 -9.54 -18.22
N ALA A 563 17.50 -8.81 -17.12
CA ALA A 563 17.11 -9.27 -15.79
C ALA A 563 15.66 -8.93 -15.42
N PHE A 564 15.07 -7.91 -16.04
CA PHE A 564 13.76 -7.37 -15.70
C PHE A 564 12.80 -7.56 -16.87
N GLU A 565 11.57 -7.88 -16.53
CA GLU A 565 10.44 -7.97 -17.44
C GLU A 565 9.53 -6.75 -17.38
N LEU A 566 8.83 -6.46 -18.48
CA LEU A 566 7.73 -5.51 -18.56
C LEU A 566 6.43 -6.27 -18.75
N SER A 567 5.40 -5.87 -17.99
CA SER A 567 4.05 -6.45 -18.10
C SER A 567 3.26 -5.70 -19.16
N ILE A 568 2.80 -6.40 -20.16
CA ILE A 568 2.08 -5.87 -21.31
C ILE A 568 0.62 -6.34 -21.25
N PRO A 569 -0.37 -5.43 -21.25
CA PRO A 569 -1.78 -5.80 -21.38
C PRO A 569 -2.04 -6.37 -22.77
N LEU A 570 -2.92 -7.37 -22.85
CA LEU A 570 -3.27 -8.06 -24.09
C LEU A 570 -4.78 -8.18 -24.25
N GLU A 571 -5.29 -7.86 -25.44
CA GLU A 571 -6.67 -8.14 -25.80
C GLU A 571 -6.79 -9.53 -26.42
N GLN A 572 -5.82 -9.95 -27.22
CA GLN A 572 -5.80 -11.23 -27.93
C GLN A 572 -4.44 -11.91 -27.78
N ALA A 573 -4.41 -13.23 -27.92
CA ALA A 573 -3.19 -14.03 -27.91
C ALA A 573 -2.46 -13.98 -29.27
N ASP A 574 -1.99 -12.80 -29.64
CA ASP A 574 -1.19 -12.56 -30.84
C ASP A 574 0.24 -12.22 -30.44
N VAL A 575 1.18 -13.14 -30.76
CA VAL A 575 2.59 -13.00 -30.37
C VAL A 575 3.25 -11.81 -31.05
N ALA A 576 2.90 -11.49 -32.30
CA ALA A 576 3.48 -10.36 -33.02
C ALA A 576 2.99 -9.01 -32.45
N ALA A 577 1.69 -8.92 -32.13
CA ALA A 577 1.13 -7.75 -31.47
C ALA A 577 1.70 -7.57 -30.06
N MET A 578 1.94 -8.67 -29.34
CA MET A 578 2.57 -8.68 -28.01
C MET A 578 4.01 -8.13 -28.04
N GLU A 579 4.82 -8.55 -29.03
CA GLU A 579 6.18 -8.02 -29.23
C GLU A 579 6.16 -6.52 -29.57
N ALA A 580 5.29 -6.10 -30.49
CA ALA A 580 5.15 -4.69 -30.86
C ALA A 580 4.78 -3.81 -29.66
N ALA A 581 3.83 -4.25 -28.83
CA ALA A 581 3.45 -3.57 -27.59
C ALA A 581 4.61 -3.53 -26.57
N PHE A 582 5.38 -4.60 -26.46
CA PHE A 582 6.57 -4.65 -25.62
C PHE A 582 7.64 -3.65 -26.07
N HIS A 583 7.94 -3.57 -27.37
CA HIS A 583 8.92 -2.60 -27.89
C HIS A 583 8.48 -1.16 -27.62
N ALA A 584 7.18 -0.85 -27.78
CA ALA A 584 6.63 0.46 -27.48
C ALA A 584 6.75 0.80 -25.99
N GLU A 585 6.40 -0.13 -25.11
CA GLU A 585 6.51 0.08 -23.65
C GLU A 585 7.97 0.18 -23.20
N HIS A 586 8.88 -0.59 -23.80
CA HIS A 586 10.31 -0.52 -23.50
C HIS A 586 10.89 0.85 -23.90
N ALA A 587 10.53 1.36 -25.08
CA ALA A 587 10.91 2.71 -25.52
C ALA A 587 10.34 3.78 -24.59
N ARG A 588 9.09 3.64 -24.14
CA ARG A 588 8.44 4.56 -23.20
C ARG A 588 9.12 4.55 -21.82
N THR A 589 9.50 3.38 -21.32
CA THR A 589 10.06 3.21 -19.97
C THR A 589 11.54 3.56 -19.90
N TYR A 590 12.33 3.17 -20.93
CA TYR A 590 13.80 3.28 -20.92
C TYR A 590 14.37 4.25 -21.95
N GLY A 591 13.51 4.87 -22.77
CA GLY A 591 13.93 5.82 -23.81
C GLY A 591 14.45 5.18 -25.09
N HIS A 592 14.47 3.84 -25.19
CA HIS A 592 14.93 3.10 -26.36
C HIS A 592 14.23 1.75 -26.49
N SER A 593 14.26 1.17 -27.69
CA SER A 593 13.86 -0.22 -27.96
C SER A 593 14.78 -0.83 -29.03
N SER A 594 14.83 -2.16 -29.09
CA SER A 594 15.64 -2.94 -30.03
C SER A 594 14.80 -3.97 -30.76
N PRO A 595 13.97 -3.58 -31.76
CA PRO A 595 13.05 -4.51 -32.42
C PRO A 595 13.71 -5.70 -33.14
N GLY A 596 15.04 -5.67 -33.35
CA GLY A 596 15.80 -6.78 -33.93
C GLY A 596 16.31 -7.80 -32.91
N ASP A 597 16.22 -7.50 -31.61
CA ASP A 597 16.69 -8.40 -30.58
C ASP A 597 15.61 -9.43 -30.19
N PRO A 598 16.01 -10.68 -29.85
CA PRO A 598 15.05 -11.71 -29.46
C PRO A 598 14.36 -11.36 -28.15
N VAL A 599 13.06 -11.65 -28.09
CA VAL A 599 12.19 -11.40 -26.93
C VAL A 599 11.83 -12.73 -26.26
N ASP A 600 11.89 -12.77 -24.93
CA ASP A 600 11.43 -13.88 -24.11
C ASP A 600 10.06 -13.56 -23.50
N LEU A 601 9.10 -14.46 -23.67
CA LEU A 601 7.86 -14.50 -22.92
C LEU A 601 8.13 -15.24 -21.59
N ILE A 602 8.01 -14.52 -20.49
CA ILE A 602 8.35 -15.04 -19.16
C ILE A 602 7.12 -15.63 -18.48
N ASN A 603 6.06 -14.83 -18.34
CA ASN A 603 4.82 -15.25 -17.69
C ASN A 603 3.60 -14.83 -18.52
N ILE A 604 2.52 -15.57 -18.34
CA ILE A 604 1.16 -15.19 -18.73
C ILE A 604 0.33 -15.05 -17.46
N ARG A 605 -0.55 -14.03 -17.44
CA ARG A 605 -1.39 -13.73 -16.28
C ARG A 605 -2.82 -13.41 -16.71
N VAL A 606 -3.79 -13.91 -15.94
CA VAL A 606 -5.21 -13.55 -16.05
C VAL A 606 -5.65 -12.96 -14.71
N ILE A 607 -6.26 -11.80 -14.77
CA ILE A 607 -6.82 -11.07 -13.64
C ILE A 607 -8.33 -11.05 -13.81
N ALA A 608 -9.05 -11.63 -12.85
CA ALA A 608 -10.50 -11.54 -12.75
C ALA A 608 -10.87 -10.50 -11.71
N SER A 609 -11.75 -9.59 -12.06
CA SER A 609 -12.20 -8.53 -11.14
C SER A 609 -13.72 -8.38 -11.17
N CYS A 610 -14.30 -8.09 -10.01
CA CYS A 610 -15.71 -7.77 -9.85
C CYS A 610 -15.82 -6.43 -9.12
N ALA A 611 -16.44 -5.45 -9.75
CA ALA A 611 -16.69 -4.16 -9.12
C ALA A 611 -17.68 -4.31 -7.95
N PRO A 612 -17.51 -3.54 -6.87
CA PRO A 612 -18.49 -3.48 -5.79
C PRO A 612 -19.85 -2.95 -6.30
N ASP A 613 -20.94 -3.29 -5.60
CA ASP A 613 -22.29 -2.79 -5.92
C ASP A 613 -22.39 -1.29 -5.59
N ASN A 614 -22.02 -0.44 -6.54
CA ASN A 614 -21.96 1.01 -6.36
C ASN A 614 -22.67 1.75 -7.47
N SER A 615 -23.74 2.47 -7.13
CA SER A 615 -24.43 3.37 -8.05
C SER A 615 -23.95 4.83 -8.00
N LEU A 616 -23.21 5.23 -6.95
CA LEU A 616 -22.75 6.61 -6.74
C LEU A 616 -21.22 6.70 -6.70
N GLY A 617 -20.65 7.73 -7.33
CA GLY A 617 -19.22 7.99 -7.30
C GLY A 617 -18.71 8.40 -5.91
N LEU A 618 -17.42 8.18 -5.62
CA LEU A 618 -16.77 8.55 -4.35
C LEU A 618 -16.98 10.02 -4.01
N ALA A 619 -16.73 10.89 -4.97
CA ALA A 619 -16.79 12.34 -4.79
C ALA A 619 -18.21 12.83 -4.47
N GLU A 620 -19.25 12.26 -5.10
CA GLU A 620 -20.65 12.60 -4.80
C GLU A 620 -21.04 12.21 -3.38
N GLN A 621 -20.55 11.07 -2.91
CA GLN A 621 -20.84 10.58 -1.56
C GLN A 621 -20.09 11.34 -0.46
N LEU A 622 -18.84 11.73 -0.72
CA LEU A 622 -18.04 12.52 0.22
C LEU A 622 -18.51 13.98 0.32
N LYS A 623 -19.17 14.49 -0.71
CA LYS A 623 -19.67 15.86 -0.76
C LYS A 623 -20.68 16.18 0.35
N ASP A 624 -21.54 15.21 0.70
CA ASP A 624 -22.57 15.38 1.73
C ASP A 624 -22.01 15.22 3.17
N ALA A 625 -20.81 14.69 3.33
CA ALA A 625 -20.20 14.49 4.64
C ALA A 625 -19.71 15.77 5.33
N GLN A 626 -19.76 16.93 4.65
CA GLN A 626 -19.13 18.17 5.11
C GLN A 626 -20.08 19.38 5.16
N SER A 627 -21.04 19.38 6.05
CA SER A 627 -21.80 20.58 6.41
C SER A 627 -21.12 21.30 7.60
N GLY A 628 -20.25 22.26 7.31
CA GLY A 628 -19.61 23.13 8.31
C GLY A 628 -19.79 24.62 8.00
N THR A 629 -19.79 25.48 9.01
CA THR A 629 -19.97 26.94 8.95
C THR A 629 -18.86 27.66 8.15
N ALA A 630 -19.21 28.70 7.41
CA ALA A 630 -18.46 29.22 6.27
C ALA A 630 -17.10 29.89 6.56
N THR A 631 -16.94 30.73 7.56
CA THR A 631 -15.67 31.43 7.85
C THR A 631 -15.33 31.29 9.32
N ARG A 632 -14.05 30.95 9.61
CA ARG A 632 -13.59 30.65 10.98
C ARG A 632 -12.72 31.76 11.59
N GLY A 633 -12.33 32.77 10.81
CA GLY A 633 -11.54 33.91 11.27
C GLY A 633 -10.30 34.21 10.43
N VAL A 634 -9.33 34.87 11.04
CA VAL A 634 -8.04 35.24 10.44
C VAL A 634 -6.93 34.78 11.36
N ARG A 635 -5.87 34.21 10.79
CA ARG A 635 -4.67 33.76 11.51
C ARG A 635 -3.44 34.40 10.87
N SER A 636 -2.45 34.78 11.67
CA SER A 636 -1.14 35.18 11.16
C SER A 636 -0.37 33.92 10.75
N ALA A 637 -0.06 33.79 9.47
CA ALA A 637 0.73 32.70 8.94
C ALA A 637 1.99 33.21 8.24
N TYR A 638 3.09 32.46 8.33
CA TYR A 638 4.39 32.86 7.82
C TYR A 638 4.61 32.33 6.40
N PHE A 639 4.72 33.25 5.45
CA PHE A 639 4.99 32.94 4.04
C PHE A 639 6.15 33.80 3.53
N ALA A 640 7.12 33.17 2.89
CA ALA A 640 8.22 33.85 2.20
C ALA A 640 8.90 34.95 3.04
N GLY A 641 9.18 34.68 4.31
CA GLY A 641 9.87 35.60 5.20
C GLY A 641 8.97 36.64 5.91
N GLN A 642 7.65 36.57 5.74
CA GLN A 642 6.70 37.53 6.28
C GLN A 642 5.50 36.89 6.97
N LEU A 643 5.05 37.50 8.08
CA LEU A 643 3.77 37.16 8.70
C LEU A 643 2.65 37.87 7.95
N VAL A 644 1.72 37.08 7.43
CA VAL A 644 0.57 37.57 6.64
C VAL A 644 -0.73 37.20 7.35
N ALA A 645 -1.62 38.18 7.49
CA ALA A 645 -2.98 37.96 7.98
C ALA A 645 -3.73 37.10 6.96
N THR A 646 -3.99 35.85 7.33
CA THR A 646 -4.46 34.79 6.43
C THR A 646 -5.87 34.37 6.82
N PRO A 647 -6.87 34.47 5.92
CA PRO A 647 -8.21 33.97 6.19
C PRO A 647 -8.22 32.46 6.47
N VAL A 648 -8.92 32.05 7.52
CA VAL A 648 -9.22 30.65 7.84
C VAL A 648 -10.66 30.37 7.44
N VAL A 649 -10.87 29.47 6.50
CA VAL A 649 -12.16 29.23 5.88
C VAL A 649 -12.53 27.74 5.90
N SER A 650 -13.81 27.43 5.73
CA SER A 650 -14.25 26.08 5.42
C SER A 650 -14.24 25.83 3.91
N ARG A 651 -14.23 24.58 3.48
CA ARG A 651 -14.32 24.16 2.07
C ARG A 651 -15.50 24.84 1.33
N ALA A 652 -16.63 25.03 2.00
CA ALA A 652 -17.84 25.61 1.40
C ALA A 652 -17.67 27.04 0.84
N VAL A 653 -16.69 27.79 1.34
CA VAL A 653 -16.38 29.17 0.84
C VAL A 653 -15.77 29.14 -0.55
N LEU A 654 -15.08 28.07 -0.92
CA LEU A 654 -14.40 27.91 -2.22
C LEU A 654 -15.35 27.61 -3.40
N ARG A 655 -16.66 27.73 -3.22
CA ARG A 655 -17.61 27.70 -4.36
C ARG A 655 -17.35 28.85 -5.34
N THR A 656 -16.70 29.88 -4.88
CA THR A 656 -16.15 30.95 -5.71
C THR A 656 -14.63 30.90 -5.63
N ARG A 657 -13.97 31.06 -6.77
CA ARG A 657 -12.49 31.05 -6.86
C ARG A 657 -11.89 32.09 -5.91
N MET A 658 -11.01 31.63 -5.03
CA MET A 658 -10.41 32.44 -3.97
C MET A 658 -8.90 32.50 -4.14
N PRO A 659 -8.27 33.70 -4.09
CA PRO A 659 -6.83 33.84 -4.09
C PRO A 659 -6.22 33.41 -2.75
N GLY A 660 -5.00 32.84 -2.78
CA GLY A 660 -4.16 32.72 -1.61
C GLY A 660 -3.54 34.10 -1.18
N PRO A 661 -3.09 34.25 0.07
CA PRO A 661 -3.05 33.17 1.03
C PRO A 661 -4.40 32.90 1.69
N CYS A 662 -4.77 31.64 1.84
CA CYS A 662 -5.85 31.21 2.71
C CYS A 662 -5.58 29.82 3.29
N ILE A 663 -6.19 29.53 4.42
CA ILE A 663 -6.12 28.23 5.11
C ILE A 663 -7.51 27.61 5.10
N VAL A 664 -7.66 26.44 4.49
CA VAL A 664 -8.91 25.69 4.54
C VAL A 664 -8.81 24.68 5.68
N GLU A 665 -9.58 24.90 6.73
CA GLU A 665 -9.62 24.03 7.91
C GLU A 665 -10.81 23.08 7.82
N GLU A 666 -10.53 21.79 7.87
CA GLU A 666 -11.51 20.72 7.88
C GLU A 666 -11.45 19.91 9.19
N PHE A 667 -12.35 18.97 9.36
CA PHE A 667 -12.39 18.14 10.57
C PHE A 667 -11.09 17.32 10.74
N ASP A 668 -10.57 16.80 9.63
CA ASP A 668 -9.54 15.76 9.58
C ASP A 668 -8.23 16.21 8.91
N ALA A 669 -8.19 17.40 8.31
CA ALA A 669 -7.00 17.94 7.63
C ALA A 669 -7.03 19.48 7.54
N THR A 670 -5.90 20.05 7.20
CA THR A 670 -5.75 21.50 6.92
C THR A 670 -5.07 21.66 5.56
N CYS A 671 -5.68 22.43 4.67
CA CYS A 671 -5.11 22.73 3.36
C CYS A 671 -4.56 24.16 3.34
N ILE A 672 -3.32 24.31 2.88
CA ILE A 672 -2.64 25.60 2.73
C ILE A 672 -2.67 26.03 1.28
N VAL A 673 -3.28 27.17 1.02
CA VAL A 673 -3.22 27.86 -0.26
C VAL A 673 -2.28 29.06 -0.09
N PRO A 674 -1.03 29.01 -0.56
CA PRO A 674 -0.06 30.08 -0.33
C PRO A 674 -0.31 31.30 -1.24
N PRO A 675 0.36 32.43 -1.00
CA PRO A 675 0.32 33.58 -1.91
C PRO A 675 0.62 33.19 -3.36
N GLY A 676 -0.08 33.79 -4.31
CA GLY A 676 0.06 33.50 -5.75
C GLY A 676 -0.63 32.25 -6.26
N ALA A 677 -1.18 31.43 -5.36
CA ALA A 677 -2.04 30.29 -5.74
C ALA A 677 -3.52 30.71 -5.71
N TRP A 678 -4.38 29.89 -6.33
CA TRP A 678 -5.83 30.08 -6.35
C TRP A 678 -6.52 28.76 -6.03
N ALA A 679 -7.61 28.80 -5.29
CA ALA A 679 -8.39 27.62 -4.94
C ALA A 679 -9.87 27.80 -5.30
N GLU A 680 -10.49 26.71 -5.77
CA GLU A 680 -11.93 26.64 -6.05
C GLU A 680 -12.44 25.21 -5.86
N LEU A 681 -13.75 25.02 -5.73
CA LEU A 681 -14.35 23.69 -5.73
C LEU A 681 -14.74 23.27 -7.14
N ASP A 682 -14.43 22.04 -7.50
CA ASP A 682 -15.00 21.39 -8.68
C ASP A 682 -16.44 20.85 -8.41
N GLY A 683 -17.08 20.33 -9.46
CA GLY A 683 -18.42 19.75 -9.39
C GLY A 683 -18.52 18.54 -8.45
N LEU A 684 -17.40 17.90 -8.12
CA LEU A 684 -17.30 16.73 -7.25
C LEU A 684 -16.96 17.10 -5.79
N GLY A 685 -16.75 18.40 -5.52
CA GLY A 685 -16.40 18.90 -4.18
C GLY A 685 -14.92 18.80 -3.84
N ASN A 686 -14.04 18.48 -4.80
CA ASN A 686 -12.60 18.58 -4.58
C ASN A 686 -12.18 20.05 -4.51
N ILE A 687 -11.22 20.39 -3.64
CA ILE A 687 -10.52 21.66 -3.74
C ILE A 687 -9.51 21.53 -4.88
N VAL A 688 -9.71 22.27 -5.93
CA VAL A 688 -8.78 22.40 -7.05
C VAL A 688 -7.93 23.64 -6.83
N ILE A 689 -6.62 23.46 -6.75
CA ILE A 689 -5.68 24.55 -6.52
C ILE A 689 -4.82 24.71 -7.78
N ASP A 690 -4.84 25.90 -8.35
CA ASP A 690 -3.83 26.35 -9.30
C ASP A 690 -2.62 26.82 -8.48
N ALA A 691 -1.51 26.10 -8.58
CA ALA A 691 -0.33 26.35 -7.76
C ALA A 691 0.35 27.69 -8.07
N GLY A 692 0.02 28.31 -9.22
CA GLY A 692 0.71 29.50 -9.72
C GLY A 692 2.11 29.17 -10.25
N GLU A 693 2.85 30.19 -10.62
CA GLU A 693 4.27 30.05 -10.96
C GLU A 693 5.10 29.91 -9.67
N ALA A 694 6.20 29.14 -9.76
CA ALA A 694 7.10 28.85 -8.64
C ALA A 694 7.86 30.09 -8.16
#